data_e90ca9318cb8ee54b4f251160354cf3c
#
_entry.id   e90ca9318cb8ee54b4f251160354cf3c
#
_cell.length_a   1.000
_cell.length_b   1.000
_cell.length_c   1.000
_cell.angle_alpha   90.00
_cell.angle_beta   90.00
_cell.angle_gamma   90.00
#
_symmetry.space_group_name_H-M   'P 1'
#
loop_
_entity.id
_entity.type
_entity.pdbx_description
1 polymer ?
#
loop_
_entity_poly.entity_id
_entity_poly.type
_entity_poly.pdbx_seq_one_letter_code
_entity_poly.pdbx_strand_id
1 'polypeptide(L)'
;MPKKALKTAKKGNIGGELTDVLLATKKLYKPSAELVKNATVKDWEKARREADKDPLGYWESAAKDLVWFKPWTQVLDKSQKPFYKWYIGGQTNLAYNAIDRWLNTPKEDKIAIMSEDETGRARAFTYKEISREVNKIVNGLKGLGVKKGDRVAIYMPNIPEIAFAMLACAKLGAMHSVVYAGYSATALADRINDAQAKVVFTADGSWRRGKAINLKAAVDEAIKNCPSIEKVIVTKNNNQEVAFNPVKDIWLSDLTKDQSAEAQCAAMDSEDPAFVLYTSGTTSKPKGVVHVHGGYPVGVLRTMKWIWDIKENDILWCTADPGWITGHSYIIYGPLLAGVTTLMYEGVPDYPEQDHIWNLVEKYKITILYTAPTLIRSMMSMGDELPDKHEMPSLRLLGSVGEPINPKAWVWYFKHIGKSKRPVLDTWWQTETGCNMISPLPVTPLKAGSATKPFPGIQADILDMKGKKVPVGKGGYLVIKTPWPSMIRTVFNAPERYLKTYWHDIKGVFFTGDIGFKDKDGYFFIQGRTDDMLKIAGHRIGTAEVESAFVSHPAVAECGVIGVPDEIKGEVIKAFCILKKGFNGDDNLKNDLKLHVRKTIGPVAVVKDVAFVDSLPKTRSGKIMRRILKAKELGLPLGDTSALI
;
A
#
# COMPACT_ATOMS: atom_id res chain seq x y z
N MET A 1 55.35 31.60 13.84
CA MET A 1 54.67 30.34 13.48
C MET A 1 53.20 30.61 13.27
N PRO A 2 52.61 30.45 12.07
CA PRO A 2 51.25 30.85 11.83
C PRO A 2 50.26 29.74 12.23
N LYS A 3 49.17 30.14 12.93
CA LYS A 3 48.00 29.29 13.26
C LYS A 3 47.25 28.98 11.96
N LYS A 4 47.26 27.70 11.57
CA LYS A 4 46.38 27.18 10.51
C LYS A 4 44.95 27.12 11.04
N ALA A 5 44.07 27.88 10.42
CA ALA A 5 42.63 27.85 10.63
C ALA A 5 42.05 26.50 10.18
N LEU A 6 41.40 25.78 11.10
CA LEU A 6 40.55 24.67 10.76
C LEU A 6 39.35 25.20 9.96
N LYS A 7 39.28 24.87 8.70
CA LYS A 7 38.07 25.06 7.88
C LYS A 7 36.99 24.15 8.40
N THR A 8 35.93 24.76 8.91
CA THR A 8 34.69 24.10 9.30
C THR A 8 34.15 23.24 8.17
N ALA A 9 34.04 21.93 8.42
CA ALA A 9 33.40 21.01 7.52
C ALA A 9 31.96 21.47 7.27
N LYS A 10 31.59 21.69 6.02
CA LYS A 10 30.22 21.97 5.58
C LYS A 10 29.32 20.84 6.02
N LYS A 11 28.30 21.14 6.82
CA LYS A 11 27.26 20.22 7.27
C LYS A 11 26.67 19.51 6.06
N GLY A 12 26.70 18.17 6.07
CA GLY A 12 26.27 17.31 4.99
C GLY A 12 24.82 17.57 4.57
N ASN A 13 24.63 17.74 3.27
CA ASN A 13 23.32 17.78 2.63
C ASN A 13 22.67 16.40 2.72
N ILE A 14 21.40 16.39 3.07
CA ILE A 14 20.53 15.21 2.95
C ILE A 14 20.23 15.00 1.46
N GLY A 15 20.62 13.87 0.92
CA GLY A 15 20.60 13.61 -0.53
C GLY A 15 21.86 14.15 -1.18
N GLY A 16 22.66 13.29 -1.78
CA GLY A 16 23.74 13.66 -2.68
C GLY A 16 23.23 14.63 -3.74
N GLU A 17 24.11 15.19 -4.56
CA GLU A 17 23.71 15.90 -5.77
C GLU A 17 22.69 15.02 -6.48
N LEU A 18 21.48 15.56 -6.62
CA LEU A 18 20.35 14.86 -7.23
C LEU A 18 20.80 14.30 -8.53
N THR A 19 20.61 13.03 -8.71
CA THR A 19 21.06 12.35 -9.88
C THR A 19 20.47 13.01 -11.12
N ASP A 20 21.33 13.32 -12.06
CA ASP A 20 20.94 13.77 -13.38
C ASP A 20 19.90 12.86 -14.04
N VAL A 21 19.82 11.58 -13.64
CA VAL A 21 18.83 10.60 -14.13
C VAL A 21 17.41 10.95 -13.69
N LEU A 22 17.17 11.37 -12.45
CA LEU A 22 15.85 11.81 -11.99
C LEU A 22 15.53 13.23 -12.46
N LEU A 23 16.55 14.11 -12.58
CA LEU A 23 16.40 15.46 -13.13
C LEU A 23 16.32 15.47 -14.66
N ALA A 24 16.92 14.49 -15.36
CA ALA A 24 16.87 14.36 -16.81
C ALA A 24 15.48 13.95 -17.35
N THR A 25 14.55 13.53 -16.50
CA THR A 25 13.15 13.37 -16.90
C THR A 25 12.45 14.74 -17.04
N LYS A 26 13.06 15.64 -17.79
CA LYS A 26 12.47 16.96 -18.15
C LYS A 26 11.19 16.85 -18.96
N LYS A 27 10.91 15.65 -19.50
CA LYS A 27 9.74 15.40 -20.34
C LYS A 27 8.47 15.41 -19.50
N LEU A 28 7.55 16.30 -19.85
CA LEU A 28 6.19 16.31 -19.33
C LEU A 28 5.29 15.44 -20.22
N TYR A 29 4.64 14.49 -19.62
CA TYR A 29 3.61 13.65 -20.25
C TYR A 29 2.26 14.31 -19.99
N LYS A 30 1.75 15.02 -21.00
CA LYS A 30 0.48 15.74 -20.89
C LYS A 30 -0.70 14.79 -21.03
N PRO A 31 -1.81 15.03 -20.30
CA PRO A 31 -3.05 14.28 -20.48
C PRO A 31 -3.63 14.54 -21.88
N SER A 32 -4.37 13.56 -22.42
CA SER A 32 -5.10 13.76 -23.68
C SER A 32 -6.27 14.74 -23.48
N ALA A 33 -6.66 15.44 -24.55
CA ALA A 33 -7.80 16.36 -24.51
C ALA A 33 -9.12 15.63 -24.12
N GLU A 34 -9.28 14.39 -24.58
CA GLU A 34 -10.42 13.55 -24.24
C GLU A 34 -10.45 13.23 -22.73
N LEU A 35 -9.32 12.86 -22.13
CA LEU A 35 -9.23 12.60 -20.70
C LEU A 35 -9.59 13.84 -19.89
N VAL A 36 -9.08 15.02 -20.28
CA VAL A 36 -9.40 16.29 -19.62
C VAL A 36 -10.89 16.63 -19.76
N LYS A 37 -11.47 16.42 -20.93
CA LYS A 37 -12.90 16.66 -21.19
C LYS A 37 -13.78 15.82 -20.27
N ASN A 38 -13.43 14.55 -20.08
CA ASN A 38 -14.22 13.57 -19.34
C ASN A 38 -13.89 13.49 -17.84
N ALA A 39 -12.83 14.17 -17.37
CA ALA A 39 -12.42 14.13 -15.97
C ALA A 39 -13.43 14.81 -15.04
N THR A 40 -13.61 14.25 -13.85
CA THR A 40 -14.42 14.84 -12.77
C THR A 40 -13.82 16.17 -12.30
N VAL A 41 -12.48 16.20 -12.10
CA VAL A 41 -11.74 17.42 -11.79
C VAL A 41 -10.95 17.82 -13.02
N LYS A 42 -11.32 18.93 -13.66
CA LYS A 42 -10.71 19.39 -14.92
C LYS A 42 -9.50 20.29 -14.72
N ASP A 43 -9.43 20.96 -13.55
CA ASP A 43 -8.34 21.87 -13.19
C ASP A 43 -7.81 21.50 -11.79
N TRP A 44 -6.69 20.80 -11.76
CA TRP A 44 -6.04 20.37 -10.55
C TRP A 44 -5.54 21.55 -9.70
N GLU A 45 -4.96 22.59 -10.33
CA GLU A 45 -4.42 23.77 -9.63
C GLU A 45 -5.54 24.55 -8.94
N LYS A 46 -6.68 24.69 -9.61
CA LYS A 46 -7.86 25.32 -9.03
C LYS A 46 -8.38 24.53 -7.83
N ALA A 47 -8.58 23.21 -8.00
CA ALA A 47 -9.07 22.33 -6.93
C ALA A 47 -8.14 22.37 -5.71
N ARG A 48 -6.83 22.41 -5.91
CA ARG A 48 -5.85 22.53 -4.83
C ARG A 48 -5.94 23.89 -4.14
N ARG A 49 -5.95 24.99 -4.89
CA ARG A 49 -6.08 26.34 -4.29
C ARG A 49 -7.34 26.50 -3.46
N GLU A 50 -8.46 25.96 -3.90
CA GLU A 50 -9.72 25.97 -3.17
C GLU A 50 -9.61 25.16 -1.87
N ALA A 51 -9.05 23.96 -1.92
CA ALA A 51 -8.83 23.12 -0.74
C ALA A 51 -7.79 23.75 0.25
N ASP A 52 -6.75 24.39 -0.26
CA ASP A 52 -5.75 25.07 0.59
C ASP A 52 -6.33 26.31 1.26
N LYS A 53 -7.30 27.02 0.63
CA LYS A 53 -7.96 28.19 1.17
C LYS A 53 -8.88 27.85 2.35
N ASP A 54 -9.61 26.76 2.25
CA ASP A 54 -10.51 26.25 3.30
C ASP A 54 -10.39 24.74 3.44
N PRO A 55 -9.36 24.23 4.13
CA PRO A 55 -9.17 22.79 4.30
C PRO A 55 -10.28 22.11 5.11
N LEU A 56 -10.90 22.81 6.06
CA LEU A 56 -11.99 22.23 6.86
C LEU A 56 -13.25 22.09 6.04
N GLY A 57 -13.68 23.14 5.33
CA GLY A 57 -14.82 23.08 4.42
C GLY A 57 -14.62 22.08 3.28
N TYR A 58 -13.38 21.93 2.78
CA TYR A 58 -13.05 20.90 1.79
C TYR A 58 -13.34 19.49 2.31
N TRP A 59 -12.84 19.15 3.52
CA TRP A 59 -13.06 17.83 4.12
C TRP A 59 -14.48 17.63 4.62
N GLU A 60 -15.14 18.70 5.06
CA GLU A 60 -16.57 18.68 5.37
C GLU A 60 -17.41 18.35 4.12
N SER A 61 -17.12 19.01 3.00
CA SER A 61 -17.76 18.68 1.71
C SER A 61 -17.51 17.24 1.28
N ALA A 62 -16.28 16.71 1.51
CA ALA A 62 -15.98 15.32 1.22
C ALA A 62 -16.79 14.34 2.06
N ALA A 63 -17.02 14.66 3.32
CA ALA A 63 -17.80 13.81 4.23
C ALA A 63 -19.28 13.70 3.83
N LYS A 64 -19.84 14.70 3.18
CA LYS A 64 -21.23 14.70 2.65
C LYS A 64 -21.44 13.67 1.53
N ASP A 65 -20.39 13.12 0.96
CA ASP A 65 -20.46 12.01 0.01
C ASP A 65 -20.83 10.66 0.66
N LEU A 66 -20.82 10.59 1.99
CA LEU A 66 -21.18 9.41 2.79
C LEU A 66 -22.53 9.59 3.48
N VAL A 67 -23.14 8.47 3.87
CA VAL A 67 -24.35 8.46 4.69
C VAL A 67 -23.95 8.52 6.16
N TRP A 68 -24.57 9.47 6.88
CA TRP A 68 -24.43 9.63 8.32
C TRP A 68 -25.77 9.39 8.98
N PHE A 69 -25.84 8.48 9.93
CA PHE A 69 -27.05 8.23 10.73
C PHE A 69 -27.37 9.41 11.64
N LYS A 70 -26.31 10.09 12.09
CA LYS A 70 -26.38 11.34 12.82
C LYS A 70 -25.25 12.25 12.28
N PRO A 71 -25.54 13.51 11.89
CA PRO A 71 -24.52 14.43 11.44
C PRO A 71 -23.58 14.83 12.60
N TRP A 72 -22.38 15.25 12.25
CA TRP A 72 -21.39 15.78 13.20
C TRP A 72 -21.75 17.20 13.65
N THR A 73 -21.27 17.57 14.83
CA THR A 73 -21.39 18.92 15.38
C THR A 73 -20.13 19.77 15.17
N GLN A 74 -18.98 19.10 14.98
CA GLN A 74 -17.69 19.74 14.74
C GLN A 74 -16.87 18.89 13.76
N VAL A 75 -16.28 19.53 12.74
CA VAL A 75 -15.51 18.83 11.69
C VAL A 75 -14.19 18.28 12.21
N LEU A 76 -13.45 19.04 13.03
CA LEU A 76 -12.14 18.67 13.53
C LEU A 76 -11.93 19.18 14.95
N ASP A 77 -11.60 18.27 15.86
CA ASP A 77 -11.11 18.59 17.21
C ASP A 77 -9.58 18.53 17.26
N LYS A 78 -8.97 19.62 17.74
CA LYS A 78 -7.52 19.80 17.91
C LYS A 78 -7.11 19.96 19.39
N SER A 79 -8.02 19.75 20.34
CA SER A 79 -7.79 20.01 21.76
C SER A 79 -6.66 19.16 22.36
N GLN A 80 -6.49 17.93 21.86
CA GLN A 80 -5.49 16.97 22.34
C GLN A 80 -4.42 16.64 21.28
N LYS A 81 -3.86 17.68 20.60
CA LYS A 81 -2.81 17.46 19.61
C LYS A 81 -1.68 16.60 20.19
N PRO A 82 -1.16 15.63 19.41
CA PRO A 82 -1.46 15.31 18.02
C PRO A 82 -2.54 14.24 17.84
N PHE A 83 -3.34 13.93 18.84
CA PHE A 83 -4.48 13.03 18.76
C PHE A 83 -5.70 13.78 18.20
N TYR A 84 -5.73 13.93 16.89
CA TYR A 84 -6.80 14.63 16.18
C TYR A 84 -8.04 13.74 16.05
N LYS A 85 -9.23 14.32 16.20
CA LYS A 85 -10.51 13.64 15.99
C LYS A 85 -11.32 14.39 14.92
N TRP A 86 -12.06 13.64 14.10
CA TRP A 86 -12.81 14.19 12.98
C TRP A 86 -14.29 13.84 13.08
N TYR A 87 -15.14 14.78 12.65
CA TYR A 87 -16.59 14.62 12.58
C TYR A 87 -17.23 14.28 13.93
N ILE A 88 -16.92 15.08 14.94
CA ILE A 88 -17.27 14.87 16.35
C ILE A 88 -18.78 14.81 16.54
N GLY A 89 -19.28 13.76 17.22
CA GLY A 89 -20.68 13.50 17.46
C GLY A 89 -21.43 12.93 16.26
N GLY A 90 -20.75 12.79 15.11
CA GLY A 90 -21.28 12.11 13.93
C GLY A 90 -21.35 10.61 14.13
N GLN A 91 -22.42 9.97 13.61
CA GLN A 91 -22.58 8.52 13.62
C GLN A 91 -22.72 7.99 12.20
N THR A 92 -21.96 6.96 11.88
CA THR A 92 -21.94 6.30 10.57
C THR A 92 -21.50 4.84 10.74
N ASN A 93 -21.39 4.11 9.63
CA ASN A 93 -20.76 2.81 9.61
C ASN A 93 -20.05 2.59 8.27
N LEU A 94 -18.80 2.10 8.34
CA LEU A 94 -17.98 1.86 7.16
C LEU A 94 -18.61 0.82 6.22
N ALA A 95 -19.15 -0.29 6.74
CA ALA A 95 -19.79 -1.32 5.94
C ALA A 95 -21.12 -0.83 5.36
N TYR A 96 -21.94 -0.06 6.11
CA TYR A 96 -23.14 0.55 5.58
C TYR A 96 -22.84 1.38 4.34
N ASN A 97 -21.82 2.22 4.43
CA ASN A 97 -21.40 3.07 3.30
C ASN A 97 -20.79 2.28 2.14
N ALA A 98 -20.20 1.12 2.40
CA ALA A 98 -19.62 0.27 1.35
C ALA A 98 -20.68 -0.54 0.60
N ILE A 99 -21.71 -1.06 1.29
CA ILE A 99 -22.69 -1.99 0.70
C ILE A 99 -24.14 -1.58 0.92
N ASP A 100 -24.61 -1.35 2.15
CA ASP A 100 -26.05 -1.22 2.44
C ASP A 100 -26.67 0.01 1.78
N ARG A 101 -25.95 1.12 1.66
CA ARG A 101 -26.45 2.33 1.00
C ARG A 101 -26.80 2.16 -0.48
N TRP A 102 -26.32 1.07 -1.08
CA TRP A 102 -26.60 0.77 -2.48
C TRP A 102 -27.86 -0.08 -2.68
N LEU A 103 -28.37 -0.69 -1.59
CA LEU A 103 -29.63 -1.42 -1.61
C LEU A 103 -30.79 -0.48 -1.90
N ASN A 104 -31.80 -0.98 -2.58
CA ASN A 104 -32.93 -0.21 -3.06
C ASN A 104 -32.54 0.98 -3.99
N THR A 105 -31.37 0.88 -4.63
CA THR A 105 -30.92 1.77 -5.70
C THR A 105 -30.66 0.95 -6.96
N PRO A 106 -30.46 1.57 -8.15
CA PRO A 106 -30.11 0.85 -9.37
C PRO A 106 -28.79 0.06 -9.27
N LYS A 107 -28.02 0.26 -8.21
CA LYS A 107 -26.74 -0.44 -7.98
C LYS A 107 -26.88 -1.75 -7.19
N GLU A 108 -28.04 -2.05 -6.63
CA GLU A 108 -28.17 -3.27 -5.80
C GLU A 108 -27.85 -4.56 -6.57
N ASP A 109 -28.24 -4.63 -7.84
CA ASP A 109 -28.02 -5.77 -8.72
C ASP A 109 -26.73 -5.64 -9.57
N LYS A 110 -25.97 -4.56 -9.39
CA LYS A 110 -24.66 -4.37 -10.04
C LYS A 110 -23.63 -5.31 -9.42
N ILE A 111 -22.79 -5.94 -10.25
CA ILE A 111 -21.64 -6.71 -9.77
C ILE A 111 -20.71 -5.78 -9.00
N ALA A 112 -20.46 -6.10 -7.75
CA ALA A 112 -19.59 -5.36 -6.86
C ALA A 112 -18.21 -6.03 -6.76
N ILE A 113 -18.17 -7.37 -6.67
CA ILE A 113 -16.94 -8.15 -6.63
C ILE A 113 -16.99 -9.20 -7.73
N MET A 114 -15.94 -9.21 -8.57
CA MET A 114 -15.56 -10.35 -9.41
C MET A 114 -14.36 -11.03 -8.77
N SER A 115 -14.27 -12.34 -8.85
CA SER A 115 -13.10 -13.07 -8.40
C SER A 115 -12.76 -14.23 -9.33
N GLU A 116 -11.45 -14.54 -9.40
CA GLU A 116 -10.94 -15.72 -10.08
C GLU A 116 -9.74 -16.27 -9.31
N ASP A 117 -9.56 -17.57 -9.31
CA ASP A 117 -8.39 -18.24 -8.77
C ASP A 117 -7.47 -18.81 -9.88
N GLU A 118 -6.29 -19.32 -9.51
CA GLU A 118 -5.32 -19.89 -10.47
C GLU A 118 -5.84 -21.10 -11.25
N THR A 119 -6.96 -21.73 -10.84
CA THR A 119 -7.60 -22.84 -11.57
C THR A 119 -8.60 -22.34 -12.61
N GLY A 120 -8.85 -21.04 -12.67
CA GLY A 120 -9.85 -20.43 -13.56
C GLY A 120 -11.27 -20.44 -12.98
N ARG A 121 -11.45 -20.85 -11.72
CA ARG A 121 -12.75 -20.80 -11.04
C ARG A 121 -13.12 -19.34 -10.77
N ALA A 122 -14.10 -18.85 -11.51
CA ALA A 122 -14.59 -17.49 -11.43
C ALA A 122 -15.91 -17.40 -10.64
N ARG A 123 -16.07 -16.35 -9.86
CA ARG A 123 -17.30 -15.99 -9.13
C ARG A 123 -17.58 -14.50 -9.27
N ALA A 124 -18.84 -14.13 -9.19
CA ALA A 124 -19.25 -12.72 -9.18
C ALA A 124 -20.36 -12.53 -8.14
N PHE A 125 -20.36 -11.38 -7.49
CA PHE A 125 -21.34 -11.04 -6.46
C PHE A 125 -21.84 -9.61 -6.67
N THR A 126 -23.15 -9.43 -6.66
CA THR A 126 -23.79 -8.12 -6.65
C THR A 126 -23.72 -7.48 -5.26
N TYR A 127 -24.01 -6.17 -5.16
CA TYR A 127 -24.10 -5.49 -3.86
C TYR A 127 -25.13 -6.15 -2.95
N LYS A 128 -26.27 -6.58 -3.51
CA LYS A 128 -27.33 -7.29 -2.79
C LYS A 128 -26.88 -8.65 -2.27
N GLU A 129 -26.20 -9.44 -3.08
CA GLU A 129 -25.68 -10.73 -2.67
C GLU A 129 -24.62 -10.59 -1.58
N ILE A 130 -23.69 -9.63 -1.72
CA ILE A 130 -22.70 -9.34 -0.67
C ILE A 130 -23.39 -8.95 0.62
N SER A 131 -24.39 -8.06 0.57
CA SER A 131 -25.12 -7.67 1.78
C SER A 131 -25.79 -8.86 2.48
N ARG A 132 -26.37 -9.79 1.71
CA ARG A 132 -26.99 -11.01 2.29
C ARG A 132 -25.95 -11.90 2.97
N GLU A 133 -24.82 -12.17 2.32
CA GLU A 133 -23.76 -13.00 2.92
C GLU A 133 -23.14 -12.32 4.14
N VAL A 134 -22.88 -11.02 4.08
CA VAL A 134 -22.41 -10.22 5.21
C VAL A 134 -23.38 -10.26 6.38
N ASN A 135 -24.69 -10.13 6.12
CA ASN A 135 -25.72 -10.19 7.18
C ASN A 135 -25.75 -11.54 7.89
N LYS A 136 -25.65 -12.65 7.16
CA LYS A 136 -25.57 -13.99 7.74
C LYS A 136 -24.32 -14.14 8.62
N ILE A 137 -23.17 -13.63 8.17
CA ILE A 137 -21.94 -13.64 8.96
C ILE A 137 -22.10 -12.80 10.23
N VAL A 138 -22.70 -11.60 10.14
CA VAL A 138 -23.01 -10.74 11.31
C VAL A 138 -23.84 -11.50 12.34
N ASN A 139 -24.89 -12.18 11.91
CA ASN A 139 -25.76 -12.94 12.80
C ASN A 139 -25.03 -14.15 13.41
N GLY A 140 -24.23 -14.87 12.60
CA GLY A 140 -23.37 -15.93 13.08
C GLY A 140 -22.36 -15.45 14.15
N LEU A 141 -21.68 -14.31 13.90
CA LEU A 141 -20.76 -13.71 14.88
C LEU A 141 -21.46 -13.31 16.18
N LYS A 142 -22.68 -12.74 16.09
CA LYS A 142 -23.52 -12.45 17.28
C LYS A 142 -23.84 -13.72 18.05
N GLY A 143 -24.18 -14.82 17.36
CA GLY A 143 -24.42 -16.13 17.96
C GLY A 143 -23.18 -16.69 18.69
N LEU A 144 -21.98 -16.35 18.21
CA LEU A 144 -20.71 -16.67 18.89
C LEU A 144 -20.33 -15.67 20.01
N GLY A 145 -21.19 -14.72 20.34
CA GLY A 145 -20.95 -13.74 21.41
C GLY A 145 -20.00 -12.58 21.02
N VAL A 146 -19.71 -12.37 19.74
CA VAL A 146 -18.94 -11.21 19.27
C VAL A 146 -19.79 -9.95 19.37
N LYS A 147 -19.25 -8.89 19.96
CA LYS A 147 -19.93 -7.62 20.25
C LYS A 147 -19.14 -6.44 19.67
N LYS A 148 -19.80 -5.26 19.66
CA LYS A 148 -19.14 -3.99 19.36
C LYS A 148 -17.87 -3.83 20.21
N GLY A 149 -16.75 -3.47 19.56
CA GLY A 149 -15.44 -3.27 20.19
C GLY A 149 -14.61 -4.55 20.38
N ASP A 150 -15.16 -5.73 20.12
CA ASP A 150 -14.38 -6.97 20.07
C ASP A 150 -13.46 -6.98 18.84
N ARG A 151 -12.39 -7.77 18.90
CA ARG A 151 -11.44 -7.89 17.78
C ARG A 151 -11.59 -9.28 17.16
N VAL A 152 -11.51 -9.27 15.82
CA VAL A 152 -11.61 -10.47 14.97
C VAL A 152 -10.39 -10.49 14.06
N ALA A 153 -9.59 -11.55 14.12
CA ALA A 153 -8.48 -11.76 13.21
C ALA A 153 -8.98 -12.40 11.91
N ILE A 154 -8.36 -12.02 10.79
CA ILE A 154 -8.68 -12.57 9.47
C ILE A 154 -7.37 -12.97 8.80
N TYR A 155 -7.19 -14.27 8.56
CA TYR A 155 -6.03 -14.87 7.90
C TYR A 155 -6.49 -15.72 6.73
N MET A 156 -6.79 -15.06 5.61
CA MET A 156 -7.44 -15.65 4.44
C MET A 156 -6.72 -15.25 3.15
N PRO A 157 -6.83 -16.05 2.08
CA PRO A 157 -6.35 -15.67 0.76
C PRO A 157 -7.22 -14.57 0.15
N ASN A 158 -6.82 -14.04 -1.02
CA ASN A 158 -7.54 -12.98 -1.71
C ASN A 158 -8.80 -13.51 -2.43
N ILE A 159 -9.77 -13.94 -1.65
CA ILE A 159 -11.08 -14.46 -2.09
C ILE A 159 -12.22 -13.57 -1.57
N PRO A 160 -13.43 -13.62 -2.15
CA PRO A 160 -14.54 -12.76 -1.72
C PRO A 160 -14.91 -12.86 -0.24
N GLU A 161 -14.73 -14.01 0.38
CA GLU A 161 -15.06 -14.24 1.79
C GLU A 161 -14.21 -13.41 2.75
N ILE A 162 -12.99 -13.00 2.36
CA ILE A 162 -12.21 -12.05 3.18
C ILE A 162 -12.90 -10.68 3.23
N ALA A 163 -13.46 -10.22 2.09
CA ALA A 163 -14.23 -8.98 2.06
C ALA A 163 -15.52 -9.10 2.89
N PHE A 164 -16.20 -10.23 2.82
CA PHE A 164 -17.40 -10.47 3.61
C PHE A 164 -17.12 -10.45 5.11
N ALA A 165 -16.02 -11.09 5.55
CA ALA A 165 -15.60 -11.08 6.95
C ALA A 165 -15.24 -9.67 7.44
N MET A 166 -14.49 -8.87 6.63
CA MET A 166 -14.14 -7.49 6.96
C MET A 166 -15.39 -6.62 7.10
N LEU A 167 -16.31 -6.72 6.13
CA LEU A 167 -17.56 -5.96 6.12
C LEU A 167 -18.49 -6.38 7.28
N ALA A 168 -18.57 -7.67 7.60
CA ALA A 168 -19.38 -8.16 8.71
C ALA A 168 -18.85 -7.63 10.06
N CYS A 169 -17.54 -7.65 10.28
CA CYS A 169 -16.94 -7.04 11.46
C CYS A 169 -17.29 -5.55 11.56
N ALA A 170 -17.08 -4.79 10.50
CA ALA A 170 -17.38 -3.37 10.48
C ALA A 170 -18.87 -3.08 10.68
N LYS A 171 -19.78 -3.88 10.09
CA LYS A 171 -21.22 -3.76 10.24
C LYS A 171 -21.67 -4.00 11.67
N LEU A 172 -21.10 -5.01 12.34
CA LEU A 172 -21.35 -5.34 13.72
C LEU A 172 -20.75 -4.31 14.71
N GLY A 173 -19.76 -3.53 14.27
CA GLY A 173 -18.98 -2.64 15.11
C GLY A 173 -17.83 -3.36 15.82
N ALA A 174 -17.47 -4.56 15.39
CA ALA A 174 -16.24 -5.25 15.81
C ALA A 174 -15.06 -4.75 14.98
N MET A 175 -13.88 -4.70 15.61
CA MET A 175 -12.64 -4.27 14.96
C MET A 175 -11.97 -5.44 14.27
N HIS A 176 -11.82 -5.43 12.95
CA HIS A 176 -11.06 -6.49 12.29
C HIS A 176 -9.56 -6.22 12.26
N SER A 177 -8.78 -7.31 12.25
CA SER A 177 -7.34 -7.31 12.04
C SER A 177 -7.01 -8.31 10.93
N VAL A 178 -6.81 -7.81 9.72
CA VAL A 178 -6.41 -8.68 8.60
C VAL A 178 -4.93 -8.94 8.67
N VAL A 179 -4.56 -10.20 8.70
CA VAL A 179 -3.18 -10.67 8.69
C VAL A 179 -2.92 -11.33 7.35
N TYR A 180 -1.89 -10.87 6.66
CA TYR A 180 -1.52 -11.42 5.36
C TYR A 180 -1.32 -12.94 5.42
N ALA A 181 -2.06 -13.71 4.60
CA ALA A 181 -2.08 -15.19 4.62
C ALA A 181 -0.74 -15.87 4.29
N GLY A 182 0.27 -15.07 4.03
CA GLY A 182 1.62 -15.55 3.84
C GLY A 182 2.55 -15.38 5.03
N TYR A 183 2.09 -14.82 6.14
CA TYR A 183 2.90 -14.77 7.35
C TYR A 183 3.00 -16.14 8.02
N SER A 184 4.09 -16.34 8.79
CA SER A 184 4.26 -17.55 9.61
C SER A 184 3.24 -17.61 10.75
N ALA A 185 3.06 -18.81 11.30
CA ALA A 185 2.20 -19.03 12.46
C ALA A 185 2.60 -18.14 13.66
N THR A 186 3.91 -17.94 13.90
CA THR A 186 4.41 -17.05 14.96
C THR A 186 3.99 -15.59 14.71
N ALA A 187 4.14 -15.11 13.47
CA ALA A 187 3.76 -13.75 13.13
C ALA A 187 2.24 -13.53 13.21
N LEU A 188 1.44 -14.55 12.92
CA LEU A 188 -0.01 -14.54 13.12
C LEU A 188 -0.34 -14.49 14.62
N ALA A 189 0.30 -15.34 15.44
CA ALA A 189 0.10 -15.39 16.89
C ALA A 189 0.42 -14.05 17.56
N ASP A 190 1.53 -13.39 17.19
CA ASP A 190 1.90 -12.08 17.71
C ASP A 190 0.79 -11.04 17.51
N ARG A 191 0.17 -11.02 16.34
CA ARG A 191 -0.90 -10.08 16.00
C ARG A 191 -2.22 -10.41 16.70
N ILE A 192 -2.56 -11.69 16.79
CA ILE A 192 -3.73 -12.16 17.54
C ILE A 192 -3.60 -11.77 19.01
N ASN A 193 -2.44 -12.01 19.61
CA ASN A 193 -2.19 -11.71 21.01
C ASN A 193 -2.17 -10.21 21.30
N ASP A 194 -1.55 -9.39 20.43
CA ASP A 194 -1.57 -7.93 20.61
C ASP A 194 -2.99 -7.36 20.46
N ALA A 195 -3.75 -7.86 19.48
CA ALA A 195 -5.14 -7.46 19.28
C ALA A 195 -6.09 -8.08 20.31
N GLN A 196 -5.71 -9.15 21.03
CA GLN A 196 -6.60 -9.95 21.86
C GLN A 196 -7.86 -10.37 21.09
N ALA A 197 -7.67 -10.90 19.89
CA ALA A 197 -8.77 -11.33 19.04
C ALA A 197 -9.48 -12.55 19.62
N LYS A 198 -10.81 -12.57 19.56
CA LYS A 198 -11.65 -13.69 20.05
C LYS A 198 -11.91 -14.75 19.00
N VAL A 199 -12.01 -14.33 17.75
CA VAL A 199 -12.33 -15.18 16.61
C VAL A 199 -11.27 -14.98 15.54
N VAL A 200 -10.94 -16.05 14.82
CA VAL A 200 -10.12 -15.98 13.60
C VAL A 200 -10.85 -16.58 12.41
N PHE A 201 -10.95 -15.83 11.31
CA PHE A 201 -11.37 -16.37 10.02
C PHE A 201 -10.15 -16.88 9.26
N THR A 202 -10.30 -18.04 8.62
CA THR A 202 -9.28 -18.63 7.73
C THR A 202 -9.95 -19.40 6.59
N ALA A 203 -9.13 -19.99 5.72
CA ALA A 203 -9.57 -20.97 4.72
C ALA A 203 -8.87 -22.32 4.94
N ASP A 204 -9.45 -23.38 4.39
CA ASP A 204 -8.77 -24.68 4.33
C ASP A 204 -7.41 -24.53 3.65
N GLY A 205 -7.36 -23.82 2.54
CA GLY A 205 -6.12 -23.52 1.86
C GLY A 205 -6.23 -22.41 0.81
N SER A 206 -5.16 -22.24 0.06
CA SER A 206 -5.07 -21.31 -1.07
C SER A 206 -4.29 -21.94 -2.22
N TRP A 207 -4.43 -21.34 -3.41
CA TRP A 207 -3.65 -21.69 -4.58
C TRP A 207 -2.46 -20.75 -4.75
N ARG A 208 -1.30 -21.28 -5.11
CA ARG A 208 -0.15 -20.47 -5.51
C ARG A 208 0.77 -21.23 -6.45
N ARG A 209 0.90 -20.79 -7.71
CA ARG A 209 1.67 -21.45 -8.79
C ARG A 209 1.29 -22.91 -8.94
N GLY A 210 -0.01 -23.19 -8.98
CA GLY A 210 -0.56 -24.53 -9.11
C GLY A 210 -0.42 -25.41 -7.87
N LYS A 211 0.11 -24.88 -6.76
CA LYS A 211 0.26 -25.65 -5.50
C LYS A 211 -0.79 -25.24 -4.48
N ALA A 212 -1.37 -26.24 -3.83
CA ALA A 212 -2.24 -26.03 -2.68
C ALA A 212 -1.37 -25.69 -1.44
N ILE A 213 -1.74 -24.63 -0.74
CA ILE A 213 -1.09 -24.20 0.52
C ILE A 213 -2.10 -24.36 1.65
N ASN A 214 -1.74 -25.11 2.70
CA ASN A 214 -2.60 -25.32 3.85
C ASN A 214 -2.55 -24.11 4.79
N LEU A 215 -3.60 -23.28 4.77
CA LEU A 215 -3.69 -22.10 5.66
C LEU A 215 -4.21 -22.48 7.05
N LYS A 216 -5.11 -23.46 7.14
CA LYS A 216 -5.66 -23.92 8.41
C LYS A 216 -4.57 -24.44 9.35
N ALA A 217 -3.59 -25.17 8.81
CA ALA A 217 -2.46 -25.67 9.61
C ALA A 217 -1.63 -24.53 10.22
N ALA A 218 -1.44 -23.42 9.51
CA ALA A 218 -0.75 -22.26 10.06
C ALA A 218 -1.55 -21.59 11.19
N VAL A 219 -2.89 -21.54 11.07
CA VAL A 219 -3.77 -21.03 12.13
C VAL A 219 -3.74 -21.97 13.34
N ASP A 220 -3.81 -23.29 13.13
CA ASP A 220 -3.78 -24.28 14.23
C ASP A 220 -2.49 -24.17 15.04
N GLU A 221 -1.37 -23.96 14.37
CA GLU A 221 -0.09 -23.74 15.05
C GLU A 221 -0.07 -22.41 15.82
N ALA A 222 -0.56 -21.34 15.21
CA ALA A 222 -0.59 -20.01 15.83
C ALA A 222 -1.44 -19.98 17.11
N ILE A 223 -2.65 -20.57 17.06
CA ILE A 223 -3.61 -20.48 18.18
C ILE A 223 -3.23 -21.32 19.40
N LYS A 224 -2.23 -22.21 19.30
CA LYS A 224 -1.68 -22.90 20.50
C LYS A 224 -1.19 -21.90 21.55
N ASN A 225 -0.71 -20.73 21.07
CA ASN A 225 -0.18 -19.66 21.93
C ASN A 225 -1.11 -18.43 21.99
N CYS A 226 -2.38 -18.57 21.61
CA CYS A 226 -3.36 -17.47 21.57
C CYS A 226 -4.58 -17.80 22.45
N PRO A 227 -4.49 -17.62 23.77
CA PRO A 227 -5.55 -18.00 24.70
C PRO A 227 -6.85 -17.22 24.51
N SER A 228 -6.82 -16.06 23.86
CA SER A 228 -8.00 -15.23 23.56
C SER A 228 -8.90 -15.81 22.46
N ILE A 229 -8.40 -16.77 21.65
CA ILE A 229 -9.18 -17.34 20.56
C ILE A 229 -10.18 -18.36 21.08
N GLU A 230 -11.45 -18.04 20.93
CA GLU A 230 -12.60 -18.86 21.29
C GLU A 230 -13.05 -19.75 20.13
N LYS A 231 -13.05 -19.21 18.87
CA LYS A 231 -13.51 -19.90 17.67
C LYS A 231 -12.63 -19.60 16.44
N VAL A 232 -12.53 -20.60 15.56
CA VAL A 232 -11.90 -20.53 14.24
C VAL A 232 -12.98 -20.78 13.20
N ILE A 233 -13.21 -19.79 12.32
CA ILE A 233 -14.17 -19.90 11.22
C ILE A 233 -13.41 -20.24 9.95
N VAL A 234 -13.72 -21.39 9.35
CA VAL A 234 -12.98 -21.97 8.23
C VAL A 234 -13.82 -21.90 6.94
N THR A 235 -13.27 -21.27 5.90
CA THR A 235 -13.87 -21.26 4.55
C THR A 235 -13.32 -22.41 3.72
N LYS A 236 -14.20 -23.15 3.04
CA LYS A 236 -13.80 -24.10 2.01
C LYS A 236 -13.41 -23.35 0.75
N ASN A 237 -12.14 -23.36 0.40
CA ASN A 237 -11.60 -22.69 -0.78
C ASN A 237 -11.08 -23.68 -1.85
N ASN A 238 -10.07 -24.47 -1.51
CA ASN A 238 -9.48 -25.44 -2.42
C ASN A 238 -9.85 -26.91 -2.10
N ASN A 239 -10.71 -27.12 -1.12
CA ASN A 239 -11.24 -28.42 -0.68
C ASN A 239 -10.15 -29.42 -0.24
N GLN A 240 -9.00 -28.92 0.23
CA GLN A 240 -8.00 -29.82 0.80
C GLN A 240 -8.41 -30.32 2.18
N GLU A 241 -7.97 -31.54 2.50
CA GLU A 241 -8.15 -32.06 3.85
C GLU A 241 -7.39 -31.22 4.88
N VAL A 242 -8.07 -30.87 5.98
CA VAL A 242 -7.51 -30.10 7.09
C VAL A 242 -7.89 -30.74 8.43
N ALA A 243 -7.02 -30.62 9.41
CA ALA A 243 -7.39 -30.94 10.79
C ALA A 243 -8.57 -30.07 11.22
N PHE A 244 -9.58 -30.67 11.85
CA PHE A 244 -10.79 -29.97 12.29
C PHE A 244 -11.13 -30.33 13.72
N ASN A 245 -11.08 -29.35 14.62
CA ASN A 245 -11.44 -29.52 16.02
C ASN A 245 -12.88 -28.99 16.23
N PRO A 246 -13.89 -29.86 16.37
CA PRO A 246 -15.29 -29.43 16.43
C PRO A 246 -15.64 -28.57 17.65
N VAL A 247 -14.76 -28.53 18.65
CA VAL A 247 -14.94 -27.64 19.81
C VAL A 247 -14.59 -26.19 19.47
N LYS A 248 -13.54 -25.98 18.64
CA LYS A 248 -13.05 -24.65 18.26
C LYS A 248 -13.42 -24.25 16.84
N ASP A 249 -13.41 -25.18 15.91
CA ASP A 249 -13.58 -24.93 14.49
C ASP A 249 -15.04 -24.98 14.08
N ILE A 250 -15.40 -24.10 13.16
CA ILE A 250 -16.72 -24.05 12.54
C ILE A 250 -16.55 -23.75 11.04
N TRP A 251 -17.19 -24.51 10.16
CA TRP A 251 -17.21 -24.13 8.76
C TRP A 251 -18.02 -22.83 8.55
N LEU A 252 -17.56 -21.93 7.71
CA LEU A 252 -18.31 -20.71 7.40
C LEU A 252 -19.71 -21.03 6.88
N SER A 253 -19.86 -22.08 6.07
CA SER A 253 -21.14 -22.59 5.60
C SER A 253 -22.09 -22.97 6.74
N ASP A 254 -21.56 -23.64 7.79
CA ASP A 254 -22.37 -24.07 8.93
C ASP A 254 -22.72 -22.89 9.84
N LEU A 255 -21.78 -21.94 10.03
CA LEU A 255 -22.03 -20.71 10.76
C LEU A 255 -23.18 -19.88 10.14
N THR A 256 -23.31 -19.89 8.80
CA THR A 256 -24.24 -19.04 8.07
C THR A 256 -25.52 -19.74 7.61
N LYS A 257 -25.56 -21.06 7.63
CA LYS A 257 -26.61 -21.92 7.06
C LYS A 257 -28.04 -21.49 7.42
N ASP A 258 -28.28 -21.30 8.72
CA ASP A 258 -29.61 -21.02 9.25
C ASP A 258 -29.75 -19.54 9.71
N GLN A 259 -28.82 -18.68 9.29
CA GLN A 259 -28.85 -17.28 9.68
C GLN A 259 -29.73 -16.44 8.75
N SER A 260 -30.42 -15.47 9.34
CA SER A 260 -31.16 -14.48 8.57
C SER A 260 -30.23 -13.70 7.61
N ALA A 261 -30.72 -13.46 6.39
CA ALA A 261 -30.06 -12.59 5.42
C ALA A 261 -30.26 -11.09 5.72
N GLU A 262 -30.89 -10.76 6.85
CA GLU A 262 -31.09 -9.39 7.35
C GLU A 262 -30.34 -9.22 8.67
N ALA A 263 -29.63 -8.12 8.83
CA ALA A 263 -28.97 -7.74 10.07
C ALA A 263 -28.94 -6.23 10.23
N GLN A 264 -29.21 -5.77 11.45
CA GLN A 264 -29.10 -4.36 11.77
C GLN A 264 -27.63 -3.92 11.75
N CYS A 265 -27.35 -2.83 11.04
CA CYS A 265 -26.05 -2.17 11.04
C CYS A 265 -25.86 -1.35 12.32
N ALA A 266 -24.75 -1.52 13.02
CA ALA A 266 -24.45 -0.76 14.23
C ALA A 266 -24.16 0.73 13.87
N ALA A 267 -24.81 1.64 14.57
CA ALA A 267 -24.45 3.06 14.54
C ALA A 267 -23.15 3.26 15.31
N MET A 268 -22.09 3.58 14.60
CA MET A 268 -20.76 3.80 15.17
C MET A 268 -20.49 5.30 15.29
N ASP A 269 -19.86 5.72 16.40
CA ASP A 269 -19.29 7.07 16.47
C ASP A 269 -18.23 7.22 15.37
N SER A 270 -18.06 8.43 14.87
CA SER A 270 -17.06 8.72 13.83
C SER A 270 -15.65 8.27 14.20
N GLU A 271 -15.31 8.30 15.50
CA GLU A 271 -14.01 7.93 16.05
C GLU A 271 -13.94 6.50 16.59
N ASP A 272 -15.04 5.74 16.55
CA ASP A 272 -15.00 4.31 16.88
C ASP A 272 -14.06 3.57 15.93
N PRO A 273 -13.13 2.72 16.45
CA PRO A 273 -12.21 1.95 15.62
C PRO A 273 -12.93 0.98 14.69
N ALA A 274 -12.57 1.00 13.41
CA ALA A 274 -13.08 0.06 12.40
C ALA A 274 -12.14 -1.13 12.21
N PHE A 275 -10.83 -0.87 12.21
CA PHE A 275 -9.83 -1.92 12.08
C PHE A 275 -8.48 -1.52 12.67
N VAL A 276 -7.68 -2.54 12.96
CA VAL A 276 -6.27 -2.43 13.29
C VAL A 276 -5.44 -3.20 12.26
N LEU A 277 -4.51 -2.51 11.60
CA LEU A 277 -3.63 -3.13 10.61
C LEU A 277 -2.17 -3.05 11.06
N TYR A 278 -1.54 -4.21 11.18
CA TYR A 278 -0.18 -4.31 11.67
C TYR A 278 0.86 -4.07 10.58
N THR A 279 1.78 -3.14 10.82
CA THR A 279 2.92 -2.87 9.95
C THR A 279 4.23 -3.32 10.60
N SER A 280 5.20 -3.72 9.77
CA SER A 280 6.55 -3.98 10.25
C SER A 280 7.16 -2.67 10.76
N GLY A 281 7.60 -2.65 12.03
CA GLY A 281 8.34 -1.52 12.59
C GLY A 281 9.85 -1.69 12.42
N THR A 282 10.59 -0.61 12.66
CA THR A 282 12.07 -0.64 12.83
C THR A 282 12.49 -1.41 14.08
N THR A 283 11.56 -1.62 15.02
CA THR A 283 11.71 -2.46 16.21
C THR A 283 11.14 -3.85 15.94
N SER A 284 11.54 -4.85 16.74
CA SER A 284 11.15 -6.27 16.58
C SER A 284 9.64 -6.54 16.62
N LYS A 285 8.84 -5.65 17.24
CA LYS A 285 7.38 -5.85 17.35
C LYS A 285 6.60 -5.05 16.30
N PRO A 286 5.60 -5.65 15.64
CA PRO A 286 4.72 -4.94 14.70
C PRO A 286 3.95 -3.80 15.39
N LYS A 287 3.53 -2.79 14.60
CA LYS A 287 2.72 -1.65 15.06
C LYS A 287 1.29 -1.81 14.55
N GLY A 288 0.32 -1.84 15.44
CA GLY A 288 -1.09 -1.84 15.07
C GLY A 288 -1.58 -0.43 14.75
N VAL A 289 -1.77 -0.11 13.47
CA VAL A 289 -2.31 1.17 13.00
C VAL A 289 -3.82 1.15 13.11
N VAL A 290 -4.41 2.09 13.85
CA VAL A 290 -5.86 2.17 14.08
C VAL A 290 -6.51 3.15 13.12
N HIS A 291 -7.53 2.69 12.40
CA HIS A 291 -8.43 3.51 11.59
C HIS A 291 -9.89 3.42 12.09
N VAL A 292 -10.66 4.46 11.81
CA VAL A 292 -12.00 4.69 12.39
C VAL A 292 -13.11 4.73 11.36
N HIS A 293 -14.36 4.54 11.80
CA HIS A 293 -15.54 4.47 10.94
C HIS A 293 -15.87 5.77 10.20
N GLY A 294 -15.53 6.95 10.75
CA GLY A 294 -15.86 8.24 10.12
C GLY A 294 -14.77 8.74 9.17
N GLY A 295 -13.56 8.94 9.68
CA GLY A 295 -12.51 9.63 8.92
C GLY A 295 -11.91 8.83 7.78
N TYR A 296 -11.69 7.53 7.96
CA TYR A 296 -11.07 6.67 6.96
C TYR A 296 -11.86 6.62 5.63
N PRO A 297 -13.18 6.33 5.63
CA PRO A 297 -13.92 6.25 4.37
C PRO A 297 -14.04 7.59 3.65
N VAL A 298 -13.99 8.73 4.36
CA VAL A 298 -13.99 10.06 3.72
C VAL A 298 -12.75 10.24 2.85
N GLY A 299 -11.56 9.96 3.38
CA GLY A 299 -10.32 10.05 2.62
C GLY A 299 -10.29 9.08 1.44
N VAL A 300 -10.65 7.81 1.69
CA VAL A 300 -10.66 6.77 0.66
C VAL A 300 -11.62 7.13 -0.47
N LEU A 301 -12.88 7.45 -0.18
CA LEU A 301 -13.87 7.80 -1.21
C LEU A 301 -13.48 9.05 -2.00
N ARG A 302 -12.91 10.08 -1.34
CA ARG A 302 -12.45 11.29 -2.02
C ARG A 302 -11.33 10.98 -3.01
N THR A 303 -10.38 10.10 -2.66
CA THR A 303 -9.30 9.68 -3.57
C THR A 303 -9.81 8.78 -4.70
N MET A 304 -10.81 7.91 -4.44
CA MET A 304 -11.49 7.16 -5.50
C MET A 304 -12.13 8.09 -6.53
N LYS A 305 -12.86 9.10 -6.08
CA LYS A 305 -13.56 10.04 -6.97
C LYS A 305 -12.60 10.91 -7.80
N TRP A 306 -11.45 11.29 -7.25
CA TRP A 306 -10.60 12.31 -7.87
C TRP A 306 -9.32 11.77 -8.49
N ILE A 307 -8.62 10.83 -7.85
CA ILE A 307 -7.40 10.22 -8.39
C ILE A 307 -7.77 9.16 -9.42
N TRP A 308 -8.66 8.24 -9.04
CA TRP A 308 -9.11 7.20 -9.96
C TRP A 308 -10.19 7.67 -10.91
N ASP A 309 -10.71 8.90 -10.68
CA ASP A 309 -11.71 9.53 -11.55
C ASP A 309 -12.85 8.56 -11.91
N ILE A 310 -13.36 7.87 -10.91
CA ILE A 310 -14.27 6.75 -11.03
C ILE A 310 -15.49 7.08 -11.88
N LYS A 311 -15.80 6.22 -12.85
CA LYS A 311 -16.98 6.24 -13.71
C LYS A 311 -17.90 5.05 -13.36
N GLU A 312 -19.16 5.16 -13.74
CA GLU A 312 -20.19 4.17 -13.39
C GLU A 312 -19.78 2.73 -13.77
N ASN A 313 -19.22 2.55 -14.94
CA ASN A 313 -18.88 1.23 -15.49
C ASN A 313 -17.43 0.80 -15.26
N ASP A 314 -16.73 1.47 -14.32
CA ASP A 314 -15.36 1.09 -14.04
C ASP A 314 -15.26 -0.26 -13.34
N ILE A 315 -14.23 -1.01 -13.74
CA ILE A 315 -13.79 -2.24 -13.10
C ILE A 315 -12.34 -1.99 -12.66
N LEU A 316 -12.15 -1.93 -11.36
CA LEU A 316 -10.84 -1.69 -10.77
C LEU A 316 -10.18 -3.02 -10.43
N TRP A 317 -8.95 -3.20 -10.86
CA TRP A 317 -8.12 -4.29 -10.38
C TRP A 317 -6.88 -3.72 -9.67
N CYS A 318 -6.82 -3.94 -8.38
CA CYS A 318 -5.64 -3.68 -7.58
C CYS A 318 -4.96 -5.02 -7.26
N THR A 319 -3.71 -5.19 -7.70
CA THR A 319 -2.97 -6.45 -7.54
C THR A 319 -2.33 -6.62 -6.16
N ALA A 320 -2.69 -5.77 -5.19
CA ALA A 320 -2.27 -5.90 -3.81
C ALA A 320 -3.04 -7.04 -3.10
N ASP A 321 -2.77 -7.21 -1.81
CA ASP A 321 -3.44 -8.18 -0.95
C ASP A 321 -4.22 -7.46 0.15
N PRO A 322 -5.40 -7.96 0.56
CA PRO A 322 -6.17 -7.39 1.67
C PRO A 322 -5.43 -7.34 3.00
N GLY A 323 -4.39 -8.14 3.22
CA GLY A 323 -3.51 -8.06 4.39
C GLY A 323 -2.66 -6.78 4.46
N TRP A 324 -2.71 -5.93 3.43
CA TRP A 324 -2.08 -4.61 3.39
C TRP A 324 -3.11 -3.49 3.29
N ILE A 325 -2.71 -2.27 3.68
CA ILE A 325 -3.63 -1.13 3.58
C ILE A 325 -4.08 -0.86 2.14
N THR A 326 -3.26 -1.15 1.14
CA THR A 326 -3.63 -1.01 -0.27
C THR A 326 -4.81 -1.90 -0.61
N GLY A 327 -4.84 -3.12 -0.09
CA GLY A 327 -5.98 -4.01 -0.28
C GLY A 327 -7.23 -3.54 0.46
N HIS A 328 -7.10 -3.06 1.71
CA HIS A 328 -8.22 -2.46 2.43
C HIS A 328 -8.81 -1.29 1.64
N SER A 329 -7.97 -0.34 1.24
CA SER A 329 -8.42 0.92 0.66
C SER A 329 -8.81 0.83 -0.82
N TYR A 330 -8.19 -0.06 -1.63
CA TYR A 330 -8.35 -0.04 -3.08
C TYR A 330 -8.67 -1.41 -3.72
N ILE A 331 -8.81 -2.48 -2.91
CA ILE A 331 -9.49 -3.71 -3.36
C ILE A 331 -10.90 -3.75 -2.79
N ILE A 332 -11.08 -3.46 -1.48
CA ILE A 332 -12.34 -3.70 -0.78
C ILE A 332 -13.11 -2.40 -0.55
N TYR A 333 -12.68 -1.56 0.42
CA TYR A 333 -13.50 -0.43 0.84
C TYR A 333 -13.68 0.64 -0.24
N GLY A 334 -12.61 1.05 -0.92
CA GLY A 334 -12.69 2.13 -1.92
C GLY A 334 -13.64 1.87 -3.07
N PRO A 335 -13.48 0.76 -3.81
CA PRO A 335 -14.41 0.41 -4.89
C PRO A 335 -15.86 0.28 -4.41
N LEU A 336 -16.09 -0.40 -3.29
CA LEU A 336 -17.42 -0.60 -2.72
C LEU A 336 -18.03 0.73 -2.24
N LEU A 337 -17.26 1.61 -1.58
CA LEU A 337 -17.69 2.97 -1.24
C LEU A 337 -18.03 3.79 -2.48
N ALA A 338 -17.34 3.58 -3.59
CA ALA A 338 -17.59 4.29 -4.84
C ALA A 338 -18.75 3.70 -5.67
N GLY A 339 -19.25 2.53 -5.32
CA GLY A 339 -20.31 1.84 -6.06
C GLY A 339 -19.85 1.28 -7.40
N VAL A 340 -18.60 0.82 -7.50
CA VAL A 340 -18.01 0.23 -8.71
C VAL A 340 -17.54 -1.20 -8.47
N THR A 341 -17.22 -1.90 -9.55
CA THR A 341 -16.78 -3.29 -9.51
C THR A 341 -15.30 -3.37 -9.18
N THR A 342 -14.90 -4.33 -8.35
CA THR A 342 -13.49 -4.71 -8.10
C THR A 342 -13.23 -6.14 -8.52
N LEU A 343 -12.04 -6.41 -9.07
CA LEU A 343 -11.54 -7.76 -9.32
C LEU A 343 -10.64 -8.21 -8.16
N MET A 344 -10.93 -9.37 -7.60
CA MET A 344 -10.09 -10.09 -6.64
C MET A 344 -9.51 -11.33 -7.33
N TYR A 345 -8.20 -11.45 -7.40
CA TYR A 345 -7.52 -12.59 -8.02
C TYR A 345 -6.73 -13.36 -6.97
N GLU A 346 -7.07 -14.65 -6.78
CA GLU A 346 -6.31 -15.55 -5.92
C GLU A 346 -5.24 -16.25 -6.72
N GLY A 347 -4.03 -15.75 -6.66
CA GLY A 347 -2.90 -16.33 -7.39
C GLY A 347 -1.79 -15.32 -7.67
N VAL A 348 -0.87 -15.71 -8.53
CA VAL A 348 0.19 -14.83 -9.01
C VAL A 348 -0.06 -14.42 -10.46
N PRO A 349 0.20 -13.14 -10.81
CA PRO A 349 -0.22 -12.59 -12.10
C PRO A 349 0.53 -13.14 -13.31
N ASP A 350 1.63 -13.88 -13.11
CA ASP A 350 2.49 -14.50 -14.11
C ASP A 350 2.35 -16.03 -14.18
N TYR A 351 1.22 -16.56 -13.72
CA TYR A 351 0.92 -17.99 -13.73
C TYR A 351 -0.57 -18.21 -14.11
N PRO A 352 -0.90 -19.24 -14.95
CA PRO A 352 0.00 -20.28 -15.50
C PRO A 352 0.95 -19.77 -16.60
N GLU A 353 0.60 -18.75 -17.37
CA GLU A 353 1.44 -18.15 -18.41
C GLU A 353 2.02 -16.80 -17.96
N GLN A 354 3.14 -16.40 -18.55
CA GLN A 354 3.83 -15.16 -18.20
C GLN A 354 3.01 -13.88 -18.52
N ASP A 355 2.09 -13.96 -19.46
CA ASP A 355 1.18 -12.90 -19.88
C ASP A 355 -0.23 -12.99 -19.25
N HIS A 356 -0.41 -13.89 -18.29
CA HIS A 356 -1.71 -14.15 -17.65
C HIS A 356 -2.38 -12.86 -17.10
N ILE A 357 -1.61 -11.94 -16.56
CA ILE A 357 -2.14 -10.64 -16.09
C ILE A 357 -2.86 -9.88 -17.23
N TRP A 358 -2.34 -9.91 -18.45
CA TRP A 358 -2.94 -9.21 -19.58
C TRP A 358 -4.18 -9.93 -20.07
N ASN A 359 -4.18 -11.26 -20.04
CA ASN A 359 -5.37 -12.09 -20.29
C ASN A 359 -6.50 -11.73 -19.32
N LEU A 360 -6.20 -11.56 -18.02
CA LEU A 360 -7.20 -11.15 -17.02
C LEU A 360 -7.71 -9.72 -17.29
N VAL A 361 -6.83 -8.80 -17.68
CA VAL A 361 -7.23 -7.42 -18.04
C VAL A 361 -8.23 -7.43 -19.19
N GLU A 362 -7.99 -8.23 -20.23
CA GLU A 362 -8.90 -8.34 -21.38
C GLU A 362 -10.18 -9.10 -21.04
N LYS A 363 -10.06 -10.25 -20.37
CA LYS A 363 -11.19 -11.11 -19.97
C LYS A 363 -12.22 -10.32 -19.14
N TYR A 364 -11.76 -9.59 -18.13
CA TYR A 364 -12.60 -8.83 -17.23
C TYR A 364 -12.84 -7.37 -17.64
N LYS A 365 -12.30 -6.96 -18.79
CA LYS A 365 -12.42 -5.59 -19.28
C LYS A 365 -12.02 -4.55 -18.23
N ILE A 366 -10.87 -4.80 -17.57
CA ILE A 366 -10.36 -3.92 -16.51
C ILE A 366 -10.16 -2.51 -17.06
N THR A 367 -10.68 -1.51 -16.32
CA THR A 367 -10.57 -0.10 -16.73
C THR A 367 -9.48 0.63 -15.95
N ILE A 368 -9.19 0.19 -14.74
CA ILE A 368 -8.17 0.77 -13.86
C ILE A 368 -7.31 -0.38 -13.32
N LEU A 369 -6.00 -0.34 -13.63
CA LEU A 369 -5.02 -1.29 -13.10
C LEU A 369 -4.09 -0.59 -12.12
N TYR A 370 -4.09 -1.02 -10.85
CA TYR A 370 -3.29 -0.46 -9.77
C TYR A 370 -2.34 -1.53 -9.22
N THR A 371 -1.03 -1.33 -9.41
CA THR A 371 -0.03 -2.36 -9.13
C THR A 371 1.26 -1.80 -8.53
N ALA A 372 2.19 -2.68 -8.14
CA ALA A 372 3.46 -2.28 -7.55
C ALA A 372 4.58 -2.20 -8.61
N PRO A 373 5.56 -1.28 -8.46
CA PRO A 373 6.74 -1.19 -9.31
C PRO A 373 7.52 -2.50 -9.45
N THR A 374 7.55 -3.31 -8.40
CA THR A 374 8.19 -4.63 -8.46
C THR A 374 7.52 -5.55 -9.48
N LEU A 375 6.18 -5.59 -9.53
CA LEU A 375 5.47 -6.37 -10.53
C LEU A 375 5.74 -5.82 -11.95
N ILE A 376 5.74 -4.49 -12.11
CA ILE A 376 6.08 -3.84 -13.39
C ILE A 376 7.49 -4.25 -13.84
N ARG A 377 8.48 -4.22 -12.95
CA ARG A 377 9.85 -4.65 -13.28
C ARG A 377 9.95 -6.14 -13.63
N SER A 378 9.19 -6.98 -12.91
CA SER A 378 9.10 -8.41 -13.23
C SER A 378 8.59 -8.62 -14.65
N MET A 379 7.53 -7.94 -15.04
CA MET A 379 6.99 -8.01 -16.41
C MET A 379 7.95 -7.46 -17.45
N MET A 380 8.65 -6.36 -17.16
CA MET A 380 9.71 -5.85 -18.05
C MET A 380 10.81 -6.88 -18.32
N SER A 381 11.13 -7.72 -17.34
CA SER A 381 12.18 -8.74 -17.51
C SER A 381 11.74 -9.93 -18.37
N MET A 382 10.44 -10.11 -18.58
CA MET A 382 9.85 -11.16 -19.41
C MET A 382 9.81 -10.81 -20.91
N GLY A 383 10.04 -9.52 -21.24
CA GLY A 383 10.08 -9.02 -22.63
C GLY A 383 8.96 -8.05 -22.95
N ASP A 384 9.21 -7.20 -23.94
CA ASP A 384 8.27 -6.14 -24.37
C ASP A 384 7.15 -6.73 -25.25
N GLU A 385 7.40 -7.83 -25.91
CA GLU A 385 6.49 -8.50 -26.86
C GLU A 385 5.26 -9.12 -26.17
N LEU A 386 5.36 -9.50 -24.87
CA LEU A 386 4.23 -10.09 -24.17
C LEU A 386 3.06 -9.13 -24.04
N PRO A 387 3.21 -7.95 -23.43
CA PRO A 387 2.12 -7.00 -23.32
C PRO A 387 1.71 -6.37 -24.67
N ASP A 388 2.61 -6.38 -25.66
CA ASP A 388 2.31 -5.82 -26.99
C ASP A 388 1.37 -6.70 -27.81
N LYS A 389 1.21 -8.00 -27.47
CA LYS A 389 0.20 -8.90 -28.03
C LYS A 389 -1.22 -8.58 -27.60
N HIS A 390 -1.38 -7.81 -26.52
CA HIS A 390 -2.65 -7.48 -25.91
C HIS A 390 -3.04 -6.03 -26.16
N GLU A 391 -4.25 -5.80 -26.70
CA GLU A 391 -4.76 -4.46 -26.98
C GLU A 391 -5.27 -3.74 -25.75
N MET A 392 -5.88 -4.48 -24.81
CA MET A 392 -6.45 -3.99 -23.55
C MET A 392 -7.28 -2.69 -23.70
N PRO A 393 -8.26 -2.62 -24.63
CA PRO A 393 -8.93 -1.38 -25.00
C PRO A 393 -9.73 -0.76 -23.84
N SER A 394 -10.14 -1.56 -22.87
CA SER A 394 -10.88 -1.14 -21.68
C SER A 394 -10.06 -0.30 -20.71
N LEU A 395 -8.73 -0.49 -20.66
CA LEU A 395 -7.88 0.26 -19.74
C LEU A 395 -7.93 1.76 -20.04
N ARG A 396 -8.16 2.57 -19.01
CA ARG A 396 -8.13 4.04 -19.09
C ARG A 396 -7.13 4.69 -18.14
N LEU A 397 -6.84 4.05 -16.98
CA LEU A 397 -5.89 4.54 -16.00
C LEU A 397 -4.99 3.40 -15.51
N LEU A 398 -3.75 3.74 -15.27
CA LEU A 398 -2.74 2.88 -14.67
C LEU A 398 -2.27 3.51 -13.36
N GLY A 399 -1.98 2.71 -12.34
CA GLY A 399 -1.47 3.20 -11.08
C GLY A 399 -0.26 2.42 -10.59
N SER A 400 0.56 3.10 -9.78
CA SER A 400 1.75 2.55 -9.13
C SER A 400 1.72 2.83 -7.64
N VAL A 401 2.09 1.84 -6.82
CA VAL A 401 2.00 1.92 -5.34
C VAL A 401 3.02 1.04 -4.63
N GLY A 402 3.34 1.43 -3.39
CA GLY A 402 4.03 0.59 -2.40
C GLY A 402 5.53 0.83 -2.30
N GLU A 403 6.16 1.31 -3.35
CA GLU A 403 7.57 1.72 -3.39
C GLU A 403 7.80 2.78 -4.49
N PRO A 404 8.90 3.53 -4.46
CA PRO A 404 9.22 4.45 -5.53
C PRO A 404 9.39 3.72 -6.87
N ILE A 405 8.72 4.22 -7.92
CA ILE A 405 8.92 3.70 -9.27
C ILE A 405 10.08 4.42 -9.95
N ASN A 406 11.04 3.66 -10.49
CA ASN A 406 12.10 4.29 -11.28
C ASN A 406 11.58 4.78 -12.63
N PRO A 407 12.18 5.85 -13.20
CA PRO A 407 11.73 6.44 -14.46
C PRO A 407 11.65 5.46 -15.63
N LYS A 408 12.58 4.49 -15.71
CA LYS A 408 12.61 3.48 -16.78
C LYS A 408 11.38 2.56 -16.72
N ALA A 409 11.04 2.06 -15.52
CA ALA A 409 9.85 1.23 -15.33
C ALA A 409 8.56 2.02 -15.55
N TRP A 410 8.52 3.29 -15.12
CA TRP A 410 7.38 4.17 -15.38
C TRP A 410 7.16 4.39 -16.87
N VAL A 411 8.23 4.67 -17.63
CA VAL A 411 8.17 4.88 -19.10
C VAL A 411 7.75 3.59 -19.81
N TRP A 412 8.28 2.44 -19.38
CA TRP A 412 7.90 1.14 -19.92
C TRP A 412 6.40 0.88 -19.70
N TYR A 413 5.92 1.08 -18.48
CA TYR A 413 4.52 0.88 -18.10
C TYR A 413 3.59 1.81 -18.91
N PHE A 414 3.99 3.09 -19.08
CA PHE A 414 3.28 4.05 -19.93
C PHE A 414 3.26 3.63 -21.41
N LYS A 415 4.39 3.15 -21.95
CA LYS A 415 4.53 2.82 -23.37
C LYS A 415 3.80 1.52 -23.73
N HIS A 416 4.11 0.44 -23.04
CA HIS A 416 3.65 -0.91 -23.42
C HIS A 416 2.23 -1.20 -22.90
N ILE A 417 1.92 -0.85 -21.67
CA ILE A 417 0.59 -1.08 -21.08
C ILE A 417 -0.33 0.11 -21.33
N GLY A 418 0.19 1.31 -21.12
CA GLY A 418 -0.53 2.54 -21.38
C GLY A 418 -0.72 2.87 -22.87
N LYS A 419 -0.06 2.10 -23.77
CA LYS A 419 -0.05 2.33 -25.23
C LYS A 419 0.26 3.81 -25.56
N SER A 420 1.13 4.43 -24.74
CA SER A 420 1.53 5.86 -24.82
C SER A 420 0.37 6.88 -24.76
N LYS A 421 -0.80 6.46 -24.28
CA LYS A 421 -2.02 7.29 -24.21
C LYS A 421 -2.60 7.35 -22.80
N ARG A 422 -2.53 6.23 -22.03
CA ARG A 422 -3.12 6.11 -20.71
C ARG A 422 -2.15 6.60 -19.63
N PRO A 423 -2.55 7.50 -18.73
CA PRO A 423 -1.65 8.05 -17.73
C PRO A 423 -1.28 6.99 -16.66
N VAL A 424 -0.04 7.06 -16.19
CA VAL A 424 0.46 6.28 -15.06
C VAL A 424 0.45 7.16 -13.82
N LEU A 425 -0.47 6.92 -12.91
CA LEU A 425 -0.63 7.65 -11.67
C LEU A 425 0.27 7.00 -10.60
N ASP A 426 1.44 7.59 -10.36
CA ASP A 426 2.31 7.15 -9.27
C ASP A 426 1.81 7.75 -7.96
N THR A 427 1.60 6.91 -6.95
CA THR A 427 0.96 7.31 -5.70
C THR A 427 1.90 7.09 -4.52
N TRP A 428 2.04 8.12 -3.69
CA TRP A 428 2.69 7.98 -2.39
C TRP A 428 1.68 8.08 -1.26
N TRP A 429 1.70 7.10 -0.37
CA TRP A 429 0.92 7.04 0.85
C TRP A 429 1.39 5.86 1.73
N GLN A 430 0.82 5.74 2.91
CA GLN A 430 1.22 4.77 3.93
C GLN A 430 -0.01 4.13 4.59
N THR A 431 0.19 3.04 5.33
CA THR A 431 -0.86 2.47 6.20
C THR A 431 -1.41 3.55 7.13
N GLU A 432 -0.52 4.36 7.68
CA GLU A 432 -0.81 5.46 8.60
C GLU A 432 -1.63 6.59 7.98
N THR A 433 -1.62 6.72 6.66
CA THR A 433 -2.39 7.77 6.00
C THR A 433 -3.78 7.33 5.58
N GLY A 434 -4.01 6.02 5.43
CA GLY A 434 -5.29 5.41 5.08
C GLY A 434 -5.68 5.54 3.61
N CYS A 435 -5.21 6.57 2.90
CA CYS A 435 -5.45 6.79 1.48
C CYS A 435 -4.30 7.56 0.83
N ASN A 436 -4.34 7.74 -0.49
CA ASN A 436 -3.31 8.45 -1.27
C ASN A 436 -3.15 9.90 -0.81
N MET A 437 -1.90 10.34 -0.62
CA MET A 437 -1.52 11.66 -0.12
C MET A 437 -0.82 12.53 -1.14
N ILE A 438 0.12 11.97 -1.91
CA ILE A 438 0.80 12.63 -3.01
C ILE A 438 0.55 11.78 -4.24
N SER A 439 -0.16 12.31 -5.20
CA SER A 439 -0.60 11.60 -6.40
C SER A 439 -1.09 12.57 -7.45
N PRO A 440 -0.85 12.30 -8.74
CA PRO A 440 -1.51 13.06 -9.80
C PRO A 440 -3.01 12.79 -9.82
N LEU A 441 -3.78 13.75 -10.27
CA LEU A 441 -5.09 13.51 -10.88
C LEU A 441 -4.89 13.16 -12.35
N PRO A 442 -5.85 12.51 -13.03
CA PRO A 442 -5.68 12.13 -14.43
C PRO A 442 -5.35 13.30 -15.36
N VAL A 443 -5.77 14.51 -15.00
CA VAL A 443 -5.53 15.76 -15.77
C VAL A 443 -4.18 16.41 -15.47
N THR A 444 -3.41 15.90 -14.50
CA THR A 444 -2.12 16.49 -14.14
C THR A 444 -1.05 16.09 -15.16
N PRO A 445 -0.25 17.02 -15.69
CA PRO A 445 0.95 16.66 -16.46
C PRO A 445 1.89 15.82 -15.58
N LEU A 446 2.40 14.72 -16.11
CA LEU A 446 3.18 13.73 -15.35
C LEU A 446 4.68 13.87 -15.63
N LYS A 447 5.51 13.48 -14.65
CA LYS A 447 6.95 13.25 -14.80
C LYS A 447 7.27 11.83 -14.39
N ALA A 448 8.02 11.12 -15.21
CA ALA A 448 8.40 9.75 -14.92
C ALA A 448 9.17 9.64 -13.57
N GLY A 449 8.73 8.74 -12.70
CA GLY A 449 9.34 8.52 -11.37
C GLY A 449 8.93 9.54 -10.30
N SER A 450 7.95 10.42 -10.56
CA SER A 450 7.43 11.37 -9.60
C SER A 450 6.03 11.01 -9.14
N ALA A 451 5.79 11.02 -7.84
CA ALA A 451 4.45 10.98 -7.25
C ALA A 451 3.65 12.28 -7.49
N THR A 452 4.24 13.23 -8.21
CA THR A 452 3.71 14.55 -8.59
C THR A 452 3.53 15.51 -7.42
N LYS A 453 2.31 15.86 -7.06
CA LYS A 453 2.01 16.92 -6.10
C LYS A 453 1.07 16.41 -5.00
N PRO A 454 1.04 17.05 -3.82
CA PRO A 454 0.10 16.69 -2.77
C PRO A 454 -1.35 16.75 -3.26
N PHE A 455 -2.14 15.76 -2.89
CA PHE A 455 -3.57 15.73 -3.16
C PHE A 455 -4.27 16.98 -2.56
N PRO A 456 -5.29 17.55 -3.20
CA PRO A 456 -6.05 18.67 -2.62
C PRO A 456 -6.51 18.37 -1.18
N GLY A 457 -6.30 19.33 -0.28
CA GLY A 457 -6.54 19.16 1.16
C GLY A 457 -5.37 18.55 1.94
N ILE A 458 -4.28 18.17 1.28
CA ILE A 458 -3.05 17.65 1.91
C ILE A 458 -1.92 18.66 1.78
N GLN A 459 -1.32 19.03 2.89
CA GLN A 459 -0.19 19.93 2.92
C GLN A 459 1.10 19.18 3.27
N ALA A 460 1.77 18.65 2.24
CA ALA A 460 3.07 17.99 2.37
C ALA A 460 4.23 18.96 2.06
N ASP A 461 5.37 18.72 2.69
CA ASP A 461 6.61 19.46 2.42
C ASP A 461 7.86 18.60 2.63
N ILE A 462 9.02 19.09 2.18
CA ILE A 462 10.31 18.47 2.42
C ILE A 462 11.10 19.39 3.37
N LEU A 463 11.43 18.88 4.55
CA LEU A 463 12.08 19.63 5.62
C LEU A 463 13.41 19.01 6.04
N ASP A 464 14.28 19.80 6.63
CA ASP A 464 15.44 19.28 7.39
C ASP A 464 15.01 18.85 8.81
N MET A 465 15.91 18.22 9.57
CA MET A 465 15.65 17.79 10.96
C MET A 465 15.38 18.97 11.93
N LYS A 466 15.64 20.21 11.53
CA LYS A 466 15.31 21.40 12.31
C LYS A 466 13.94 21.97 11.96
N GLY A 467 13.18 21.30 11.08
CA GLY A 467 11.87 21.73 10.60
C GLY A 467 11.92 22.88 9.58
N LYS A 468 13.09 23.19 9.01
CA LYS A 468 13.23 24.22 7.97
C LYS A 468 13.06 23.59 6.58
N LYS A 469 12.43 24.34 5.67
CA LYS A 469 12.33 23.93 4.26
C LYS A 469 13.72 23.77 3.64
N VAL A 470 13.90 22.69 2.90
CA VAL A 470 15.12 22.51 2.11
C VAL A 470 15.02 23.24 0.76
N PRO A 471 16.13 23.68 0.16
CA PRO A 471 16.13 24.26 -1.18
C PRO A 471 15.55 23.30 -2.22
N VAL A 472 15.00 23.86 -3.31
CA VAL A 472 14.54 23.10 -4.47
C VAL A 472 15.66 22.21 -4.99
N GLY A 473 15.32 20.97 -5.30
CA GLY A 473 16.28 19.99 -5.75
C GLY A 473 17.16 19.35 -4.66
N LYS A 474 17.00 19.74 -3.40
CA LYS A 474 17.74 19.14 -2.27
C LYS A 474 16.84 18.13 -1.54
N GLY A 475 17.44 17.01 -1.15
CA GLY A 475 16.77 15.97 -0.37
C GLY A 475 16.51 16.39 1.06
N GLY A 476 15.41 15.88 1.62
CA GLY A 476 15.01 16.09 2.99
C GLY A 476 13.95 15.09 3.42
N TYR A 477 13.39 15.32 4.59
CA TYR A 477 12.37 14.47 5.19
C TYR A 477 10.98 14.90 4.71
N LEU A 478 10.23 13.93 4.21
CA LEU A 478 8.84 14.14 3.83
C LEU A 478 7.99 14.26 5.09
N VAL A 479 7.21 15.32 5.17
CA VAL A 479 6.28 15.59 6.28
C VAL A 479 4.91 16.00 5.77
N ILE A 480 3.87 15.75 6.56
CA ILE A 480 2.53 16.32 6.36
C ILE A 480 2.26 17.31 7.47
N LYS A 481 1.90 18.56 7.08
CA LYS A 481 1.82 19.69 8.01
C LYS A 481 0.47 19.85 8.69
N THR A 482 -0.59 19.32 8.09
CA THR A 482 -1.96 19.43 8.59
C THR A 482 -2.60 18.06 8.73
N PRO A 483 -3.48 17.85 9.73
CA PRO A 483 -4.23 16.61 9.84
C PRO A 483 -5.22 16.44 8.69
N TRP A 484 -5.55 15.18 8.39
CA TRP A 484 -6.53 14.78 7.36
C TRP A 484 -7.45 13.69 7.94
N PRO A 485 -8.67 13.50 7.41
CA PRO A 485 -9.65 12.60 8.03
C PRO A 485 -9.21 11.15 8.19
N SER A 486 -8.53 10.58 7.19
CA SER A 486 -8.09 9.17 7.19
C SER A 486 -6.74 8.92 7.85
N MET A 487 -6.19 9.89 8.61
CA MET A 487 -4.93 9.66 9.33
C MET A 487 -5.09 8.62 10.43
N ILE A 488 -4.00 7.92 10.74
CA ILE A 488 -3.88 7.06 11.92
C ILE A 488 -4.34 7.78 13.18
N ARG A 489 -5.19 7.12 13.97
CA ARG A 489 -5.63 7.69 15.25
C ARG A 489 -4.62 7.48 16.36
N THR A 490 -4.05 6.27 16.40
CA THR A 490 -3.01 5.88 17.36
C THR A 490 -2.34 4.59 16.92
N VAL A 491 -1.29 4.19 17.61
CA VAL A 491 -0.79 2.81 17.61
C VAL A 491 -1.57 2.04 18.68
N PHE A 492 -2.21 0.95 18.29
CA PHE A 492 -3.02 0.12 19.17
C PHE A 492 -2.20 -0.33 20.38
N ASN A 493 -2.75 -0.20 21.57
CA ASN A 493 -2.13 -0.48 22.88
C ASN A 493 -0.80 0.24 23.16
N ALA A 494 -0.36 1.22 22.31
CA ALA A 494 0.92 1.89 22.46
C ALA A 494 0.88 3.35 21.98
N PRO A 495 0.09 4.24 22.63
CA PRO A 495 -0.04 5.64 22.22
C PRO A 495 1.27 6.42 22.33
N GLU A 496 2.17 6.06 23.25
CA GLU A 496 3.51 6.62 23.37
C GLU A 496 4.38 6.31 22.14
N ARG A 497 4.17 5.13 21.53
CA ARG A 497 4.87 4.75 20.28
C ARG A 497 4.38 5.58 19.10
N TYR A 498 3.09 5.98 19.07
CA TYR A 498 2.55 6.93 18.10
C TYR A 498 3.25 8.28 18.18
N LEU A 499 3.36 8.83 19.40
CA LEU A 499 4.04 10.10 19.64
C LEU A 499 5.52 10.03 19.24
N LYS A 500 6.23 9.00 19.68
CA LYS A 500 7.65 8.79 19.41
C LYS A 500 7.96 8.63 17.93
N THR A 501 7.11 7.88 17.21
CA THR A 501 7.38 7.54 15.79
C THR A 501 7.06 8.69 14.84
N TYR A 502 5.99 9.44 15.08
CA TYR A 502 5.46 10.36 14.07
C TYR A 502 5.51 11.85 14.46
N TRP A 503 5.78 12.18 15.72
CA TRP A 503 5.68 13.57 16.22
C TRP A 503 6.91 14.05 16.98
N HIS A 504 7.88 13.19 17.21
CA HIS A 504 9.06 13.50 18.01
C HIS A 504 10.15 14.19 17.20
N ASP A 505 10.51 13.68 16.01
CA ASP A 505 11.73 14.06 15.30
C ASP A 505 11.65 15.48 14.72
N ILE A 506 10.51 15.86 14.15
CA ILE A 506 10.24 17.22 13.67
C ILE A 506 8.94 17.69 14.31
N LYS A 507 9.05 18.66 15.23
CA LYS A 507 7.91 19.12 16.03
C LYS A 507 6.83 19.78 15.18
N GLY A 508 5.58 19.50 15.49
CA GLY A 508 4.40 20.16 14.91
C GLY A 508 3.97 19.68 13.54
N VAL A 509 4.62 18.65 13.00
CA VAL A 509 4.27 18.02 11.72
C VAL A 509 4.26 16.50 11.84
N PHE A 510 3.48 15.84 11.02
CA PHE A 510 3.51 14.38 10.91
C PHE A 510 4.76 13.95 10.14
N PHE A 511 5.67 13.27 10.82
CA PHE A 511 6.91 12.74 10.27
C PHE A 511 6.64 11.39 9.62
N THR A 512 6.78 11.31 8.30
CA THR A 512 6.40 10.10 7.55
C THR A 512 7.43 8.98 7.63
N GLY A 513 8.67 9.30 8.00
CA GLY A 513 9.81 8.38 7.92
C GLY A 513 10.27 8.13 6.48
N ASP A 514 9.76 8.86 5.50
CA ASP A 514 10.23 8.84 4.12
C ASP A 514 11.05 10.07 3.79
N ILE A 515 11.89 9.95 2.77
CA ILE A 515 12.72 11.02 2.24
C ILE A 515 12.39 11.27 0.79
N GLY A 516 12.64 12.49 0.35
CA GLY A 516 12.44 12.89 -1.01
C GLY A 516 12.91 14.31 -1.26
N PHE A 517 12.61 14.84 -2.44
CA PHE A 517 12.86 16.22 -2.80
C PHE A 517 11.73 16.77 -3.66
N LYS A 518 11.70 18.08 -3.81
CA LYS A 518 10.86 18.78 -4.77
C LYS A 518 11.70 19.35 -5.89
N ASP A 519 11.26 19.21 -7.13
CA ASP A 519 11.86 19.93 -8.23
C ASP A 519 11.36 21.39 -8.33
N LYS A 520 11.88 22.14 -9.30
CA LYS A 520 11.51 23.55 -9.54
C LYS A 520 10.03 23.76 -9.85
N ASP A 521 9.35 22.74 -10.39
CA ASP A 521 7.94 22.78 -10.75
C ASP A 521 7.02 22.27 -9.59
N GLY A 522 7.64 21.97 -8.43
CA GLY A 522 6.94 21.51 -7.22
C GLY A 522 6.54 20.03 -7.23
N TYR A 523 7.12 19.24 -8.12
CA TYR A 523 6.91 17.79 -8.17
C TYR A 523 7.71 17.08 -7.10
N PHE A 524 7.08 16.15 -6.38
CA PHE A 524 7.70 15.33 -5.33
C PHE A 524 8.28 14.05 -5.92
N PHE A 525 9.53 13.81 -5.62
CA PHE A 525 10.24 12.58 -5.91
C PHE A 525 10.58 11.88 -4.59
N ILE A 526 10.02 10.71 -4.40
CA ILE A 526 10.24 9.92 -3.17
C ILE A 526 11.45 9.02 -3.40
N GLN A 527 12.41 9.07 -2.46
CA GLN A 527 13.69 8.36 -2.58
C GLN A 527 13.78 7.11 -1.70
N GLY A 528 12.82 6.89 -0.79
CA GLY A 528 12.75 5.74 0.09
C GLY A 528 12.57 6.10 1.55
N ARG A 529 12.91 5.14 2.44
CA ARG A 529 12.77 5.25 3.88
C ARG A 529 14.01 5.88 4.52
N THR A 530 13.83 6.55 5.65
CA THR A 530 14.93 7.13 6.43
C THR A 530 15.88 6.09 7.00
N ASP A 531 15.39 4.89 7.28
CA ASP A 531 16.13 3.73 7.79
C ASP A 531 16.90 2.98 6.69
N ASP A 532 16.54 3.16 5.42
CA ASP A 532 17.22 2.58 4.26
C ASP A 532 18.31 3.51 3.67
N MET A 533 18.64 4.63 4.35
CA MET A 533 19.63 5.59 3.87
C MET A 533 21.06 5.08 4.01
N LEU A 534 21.85 5.26 2.96
CA LEU A 534 23.30 5.04 2.95
C LEU A 534 24.03 6.27 3.48
N LYS A 535 24.99 6.07 4.37
CA LYS A 535 25.78 7.15 5.00
C LYS A 535 27.23 7.10 4.53
N ILE A 536 27.51 7.61 3.34
CA ILE A 536 28.80 7.48 2.67
C ILE A 536 29.60 8.79 2.78
N ALA A 537 30.74 8.77 3.44
CA ALA A 537 31.65 9.93 3.60
C ALA A 537 30.89 11.22 4.06
N GLY A 538 29.96 11.08 4.99
CA GLY A 538 29.14 12.20 5.50
C GLY A 538 27.97 12.61 4.59
N HIS A 539 27.83 12.00 3.43
CA HIS A 539 26.68 12.17 2.54
C HIS A 539 25.61 11.10 2.82
N ARG A 540 24.36 11.46 2.59
CA ARG A 540 23.21 10.55 2.68
C ARG A 540 22.63 10.33 1.30
N ILE A 541 22.61 9.09 0.84
CA ILE A 541 22.11 8.70 -0.48
C ILE A 541 20.98 7.69 -0.28
N GLY A 542 19.86 7.87 -0.99
CA GLY A 542 18.75 6.92 -0.96
C GLY A 542 19.12 5.61 -1.64
N THR A 543 18.80 4.46 -1.03
CA THR A 543 19.01 3.16 -1.68
C THR A 543 18.29 3.06 -3.02
N ALA A 544 17.05 3.56 -3.11
CA ALA A 544 16.28 3.55 -4.34
C ALA A 544 16.95 4.33 -5.50
N GLU A 545 17.70 5.37 -5.19
CA GLU A 545 18.45 6.15 -6.17
C GLU A 545 19.60 5.32 -6.75
N VAL A 546 20.34 4.65 -5.90
CA VAL A 546 21.46 3.78 -6.32
C VAL A 546 20.94 2.56 -7.08
N GLU A 547 19.86 1.94 -6.60
CA GLU A 547 19.19 0.83 -7.28
C GLU A 547 18.69 1.24 -8.68
N SER A 548 18.13 2.43 -8.81
CA SER A 548 17.71 2.99 -10.11
C SER A 548 18.89 3.17 -11.06
N ALA A 549 20.05 3.61 -10.56
CA ALA A 549 21.26 3.72 -11.38
C ALA A 549 21.72 2.35 -11.88
N PHE A 550 21.73 1.31 -11.02
CA PHE A 550 22.04 -0.05 -11.48
C PHE A 550 21.04 -0.55 -12.52
N VAL A 551 19.74 -0.40 -12.28
CA VAL A 551 18.67 -0.84 -13.20
C VAL A 551 18.67 -0.07 -14.51
N SER A 552 19.23 1.14 -14.55
CA SER A 552 19.41 1.88 -15.81
C SER A 552 20.42 1.23 -16.77
N HIS A 553 21.32 0.39 -16.25
CA HIS A 553 22.25 -0.39 -17.08
C HIS A 553 21.52 -1.49 -17.87
N PRO A 554 21.91 -1.73 -19.16
CA PRO A 554 21.24 -2.73 -20.01
C PRO A 554 21.20 -4.15 -19.43
N ALA A 555 22.25 -4.58 -18.73
CA ALA A 555 22.40 -5.93 -18.21
C ALA A 555 21.58 -6.20 -16.93
N VAL A 556 21.11 -5.18 -16.21
CA VAL A 556 20.46 -5.34 -14.91
C VAL A 556 18.94 -5.37 -15.03
N ALA A 557 18.34 -6.44 -14.52
CA ALA A 557 16.90 -6.57 -14.39
C ALA A 557 16.39 -5.92 -13.09
N GLU A 558 17.06 -6.23 -11.96
CA GLU A 558 16.70 -5.72 -10.65
C GLU A 558 17.95 -5.59 -9.75
N CYS A 559 17.90 -4.70 -8.79
CA CYS A 559 19.00 -4.49 -7.85
C CYS A 559 18.47 -4.12 -6.46
N GLY A 560 19.09 -4.70 -5.43
CA GLY A 560 18.95 -4.27 -4.04
C GLY A 560 20.30 -3.81 -3.51
N VAL A 561 20.36 -2.66 -2.84
CA VAL A 561 21.61 -2.14 -2.27
C VAL A 561 21.54 -1.98 -0.75
N ILE A 562 22.68 -2.18 -0.11
CA ILE A 562 22.87 -1.95 1.32
C ILE A 562 24.14 -1.13 1.57
N GLY A 563 24.17 -0.44 2.71
CA GLY A 563 25.40 0.12 3.27
C GLY A 563 26.14 -0.93 4.10
N VAL A 564 27.40 -1.15 3.76
CA VAL A 564 28.31 -1.97 4.58
C VAL A 564 29.34 -1.08 5.24
N PRO A 565 29.77 -1.37 6.48
CA PRO A 565 30.74 -0.55 7.19
C PRO A 565 32.05 -0.38 6.43
N ASP A 566 32.64 0.83 6.53
CA ASP A 566 33.93 1.19 5.99
C ASP A 566 34.65 2.12 6.98
N GLU A 567 35.89 1.84 7.29
CA GLU A 567 36.66 2.57 8.31
C GLU A 567 36.85 4.06 8.00
N ILE A 568 36.95 4.40 6.70
CA ILE A 568 37.24 5.79 6.27
C ILE A 568 35.97 6.53 5.91
N LYS A 569 35.02 5.85 5.26
CA LYS A 569 33.81 6.48 4.67
C LYS A 569 32.57 6.30 5.50
N GLY A 570 32.64 5.57 6.62
CA GLY A 570 31.53 5.17 7.46
C GLY A 570 30.74 4.00 6.86
N GLU A 571 30.17 4.18 5.69
CA GLU A 571 29.55 3.12 4.89
C GLU A 571 30.00 3.23 3.42
N VAL A 572 29.98 2.09 2.73
CA VAL A 572 30.12 1.97 1.27
C VAL A 572 29.02 1.06 0.73
N ILE A 573 28.75 1.15 -0.56
CA ILE A 573 27.65 0.43 -1.20
C ILE A 573 28.07 -1.00 -1.52
N LYS A 574 27.25 -1.98 -1.09
CA LYS A 574 27.21 -3.32 -1.68
C LYS A 574 25.91 -3.50 -2.42
N ALA A 575 25.99 -3.92 -3.68
CA ALA A 575 24.86 -4.15 -4.56
C ALA A 575 24.64 -5.65 -4.79
N PHE A 576 23.38 -6.06 -4.87
CA PHE A 576 22.94 -7.40 -5.24
C PHE A 576 22.09 -7.26 -6.49
N CYS A 577 22.59 -7.73 -7.63
CA CYS A 577 21.98 -7.53 -8.93
C CYS A 577 21.47 -8.84 -9.53
N ILE A 578 20.23 -8.82 -10.02
CA ILE A 578 19.68 -9.85 -10.90
C ILE A 578 19.94 -9.40 -12.32
N LEU A 579 20.58 -10.25 -13.11
CA LEU A 579 20.88 -9.98 -14.51
C LEU A 579 19.72 -10.34 -15.41
N LYS A 580 19.62 -9.65 -16.54
CA LYS A 580 18.71 -10.03 -17.62
C LYS A 580 19.22 -11.28 -18.33
N LYS A 581 18.32 -12.02 -18.95
CA LYS A 581 18.65 -13.18 -19.81
C LYS A 581 19.64 -12.76 -20.91
N GLY A 582 20.69 -13.57 -21.07
CA GLY A 582 21.75 -13.33 -22.08
C GLY A 582 22.94 -12.54 -21.55
N PHE A 583 22.96 -12.10 -20.28
CA PHE A 583 24.13 -11.50 -19.67
C PHE A 583 24.75 -12.47 -18.63
N ASN A 584 26.10 -12.55 -18.64
CA ASN A 584 26.87 -13.34 -17.69
C ASN A 584 27.52 -12.42 -16.65
N GLY A 585 27.46 -12.86 -15.39
CA GLY A 585 28.04 -12.12 -14.26
C GLY A 585 29.52 -12.40 -14.10
N ASP A 586 30.35 -11.56 -14.70
CA ASP A 586 31.83 -11.61 -14.58
C ASP A 586 32.37 -10.33 -13.92
N ASP A 587 33.68 -10.29 -13.66
CA ASP A 587 34.33 -9.13 -13.05
C ASP A 587 34.37 -7.90 -13.97
N ASN A 588 34.35 -8.11 -15.30
CA ASN A 588 34.26 -7.01 -16.26
C ASN A 588 32.92 -6.30 -16.12
N LEU A 589 31.82 -7.06 -16.07
CA LEU A 589 30.47 -6.49 -15.85
C LEU A 589 30.34 -5.83 -14.45
N LYS A 590 30.94 -6.39 -13.39
CA LYS A 590 30.98 -5.71 -12.07
C LYS A 590 31.65 -4.34 -12.16
N ASN A 591 32.78 -4.25 -12.85
CA ASN A 591 33.51 -2.99 -13.01
C ASN A 591 32.73 -2.00 -13.87
N ASP A 592 32.11 -2.45 -14.95
CA ASP A 592 31.25 -1.62 -15.81
C ASP A 592 30.06 -1.06 -15.00
N LEU A 593 29.38 -1.89 -14.22
CA LEU A 593 28.30 -1.47 -13.33
C LEU A 593 28.76 -0.44 -12.29
N LYS A 594 29.91 -0.63 -11.66
CA LYS A 594 30.49 0.37 -10.73
C LYS A 594 30.77 1.71 -11.41
N LEU A 595 31.34 1.67 -12.61
CA LEU A 595 31.61 2.87 -13.42
C LEU A 595 30.29 3.54 -13.86
N HIS A 596 29.31 2.75 -14.28
CA HIS A 596 28.00 3.24 -14.68
C HIS A 596 27.29 3.98 -13.53
N VAL A 597 27.25 3.40 -12.34
CA VAL A 597 26.68 4.03 -11.12
C VAL A 597 27.46 5.30 -10.78
N ARG A 598 28.78 5.27 -10.82
CA ARG A 598 29.63 6.44 -10.56
C ARG A 598 29.38 7.56 -11.59
N LYS A 599 29.19 7.21 -12.86
CA LYS A 599 28.85 8.19 -13.93
C LYS A 599 27.44 8.75 -13.75
N THR A 600 26.50 7.93 -13.29
CA THR A 600 25.09 8.28 -13.14
C THR A 600 24.81 9.14 -11.89
N ILE A 601 25.41 8.77 -10.76
CA ILE A 601 25.17 9.41 -9.45
C ILE A 601 26.28 10.38 -9.06
N GLY A 602 27.47 10.16 -9.59
CA GLY A 602 28.67 10.90 -9.20
C GLY A 602 29.59 10.12 -8.25
N PRO A 603 30.75 10.72 -7.91
CA PRO A 603 31.80 10.06 -7.12
C PRO A 603 31.42 9.78 -5.67
N VAL A 604 30.31 10.33 -5.19
CA VAL A 604 29.76 10.10 -3.84
C VAL A 604 29.22 8.68 -3.69
N ALA A 605 28.73 8.05 -4.76
CA ALA A 605 28.23 6.68 -4.75
C ALA A 605 29.41 5.70 -4.85
N VAL A 606 30.02 5.39 -3.70
CA VAL A 606 31.16 4.49 -3.65
C VAL A 606 30.67 3.05 -3.57
N VAL A 607 30.62 2.36 -4.72
CA VAL A 607 30.29 0.94 -4.82
C VAL A 607 31.52 0.09 -4.53
N LYS A 608 31.52 -0.59 -3.38
CA LYS A 608 32.59 -1.51 -2.97
C LYS A 608 32.54 -2.81 -3.77
N ASP A 609 31.33 -3.40 -3.82
CA ASP A 609 31.15 -4.71 -4.42
C ASP A 609 29.77 -4.82 -5.11
N VAL A 610 29.73 -5.71 -6.10
CA VAL A 610 28.51 -6.11 -6.82
C VAL A 610 28.43 -7.64 -6.80
N ALA A 611 27.40 -8.18 -6.17
CA ALA A 611 27.09 -9.59 -6.19
C ALA A 611 25.98 -9.87 -7.19
N PHE A 612 26.15 -10.87 -8.05
CA PHE A 612 25.09 -11.36 -8.91
C PHE A 612 24.32 -12.45 -8.18
N VAL A 613 23.00 -12.35 -8.18
CA VAL A 613 22.10 -13.24 -7.45
C VAL A 613 20.92 -13.64 -8.33
N ASP A 614 20.37 -14.83 -8.10
CA ASP A 614 19.20 -15.31 -8.83
C ASP A 614 17.90 -14.68 -8.30
N SER A 615 17.89 -14.32 -7.02
CA SER A 615 16.73 -13.69 -6.38
C SER A 615 17.15 -12.71 -5.27
N LEU A 616 16.30 -11.73 -5.00
CA LEU A 616 16.42 -10.82 -3.86
C LEU A 616 15.43 -11.22 -2.77
N PRO A 617 15.79 -11.09 -1.48
CA PRO A 617 14.82 -11.29 -0.41
C PRO A 617 13.76 -10.20 -0.48
N LYS A 618 12.52 -10.61 -0.70
CA LYS A 618 11.38 -9.70 -0.86
C LYS A 618 10.27 -10.05 0.11
N THR A 619 9.49 -9.05 0.46
CA THR A 619 8.16 -9.29 0.97
C THR A 619 7.30 -9.85 -0.16
N ARG A 620 6.21 -10.51 0.17
CA ARG A 620 5.26 -10.99 -0.85
C ARG A 620 4.53 -9.88 -1.63
N SER A 621 4.58 -8.64 -1.14
CA SER A 621 4.20 -7.45 -1.92
C SER A 621 5.31 -7.01 -2.90
N GLY A 622 6.42 -7.76 -2.98
CA GLY A 622 7.55 -7.50 -3.87
C GLY A 622 8.59 -6.52 -3.34
N LYS A 623 8.39 -5.93 -2.15
CA LYS A 623 9.34 -4.98 -1.58
C LYS A 623 10.63 -5.69 -1.15
N ILE A 624 11.79 -5.20 -1.61
CA ILE A 624 13.10 -5.72 -1.23
C ILE A 624 13.32 -5.53 0.28
N MET A 625 13.67 -6.61 0.96
CA MET A 625 13.98 -6.61 2.38
C MET A 625 15.49 -6.36 2.61
N ARG A 626 15.92 -5.11 2.44
CA ARG A 626 17.33 -4.70 2.57
C ARG A 626 17.92 -5.07 3.92
N ARG A 627 17.09 -5.06 4.96
CA ARG A 627 17.49 -5.52 6.30
C ARG A 627 18.01 -6.95 6.29
N ILE A 628 17.38 -7.84 5.53
CA ILE A 628 17.80 -9.24 5.41
C ILE A 628 19.11 -9.34 4.61
N LEU A 629 19.25 -8.58 3.52
CA LEU A 629 20.51 -8.50 2.78
C LEU A 629 21.63 -8.02 3.70
N LYS A 630 21.39 -6.96 4.48
CA LYS A 630 22.39 -6.41 5.42
C LYS A 630 22.73 -7.39 6.55
N ALA A 631 21.75 -8.07 7.11
CA ALA A 631 21.96 -9.04 8.16
C ALA A 631 22.77 -10.26 7.66
N LYS A 632 22.43 -10.79 6.48
CA LYS A 632 23.20 -11.89 5.84
C LYS A 632 24.64 -11.47 5.56
N GLU A 633 24.84 -10.26 5.02
CA GLU A 633 26.17 -9.75 4.65
C GLU A 633 27.06 -9.50 5.87
N LEU A 634 26.49 -9.04 6.97
CA LEU A 634 27.23 -8.68 8.18
C LEU A 634 27.25 -9.79 9.24
N GLY A 635 26.69 -10.97 8.94
CA GLY A 635 26.60 -12.07 9.91
C GLY A 635 25.71 -11.75 11.14
N LEU A 636 24.73 -10.86 10.98
CA LEU A 636 23.83 -10.45 12.05
C LEU A 636 22.57 -11.33 12.09
N PRO A 637 21.90 -11.42 13.25
CA PRO A 637 20.60 -12.10 13.33
C PRO A 637 19.61 -11.52 12.32
N LEU A 638 18.90 -12.39 11.58
CA LEU A 638 17.95 -11.99 10.54
C LEU A 638 16.75 -11.21 11.08
N GLY A 639 16.47 -11.32 12.38
CA GLY A 639 15.28 -10.75 12.99
C GLY A 639 14.00 -11.36 12.44
N ASP A 640 12.91 -10.59 12.40
CA ASP A 640 11.62 -11.05 11.86
C ASP A 640 11.72 -11.33 10.36
N THR A 641 11.68 -12.60 9.97
CA THR A 641 11.68 -13.08 8.58
C THR A 641 10.29 -13.43 8.08
N SER A 642 9.25 -13.19 8.85
CA SER A 642 7.86 -13.60 8.58
C SER A 642 7.29 -13.07 7.26
N ALA A 643 7.82 -11.96 6.77
CA ALA A 643 7.41 -11.35 5.50
C ALA A 643 8.20 -11.84 4.26
N LEU A 644 9.21 -12.72 4.43
CA LEU A 644 10.00 -13.27 3.31
C LEU A 644 9.17 -14.24 2.45
N ILE A 645 9.47 -14.23 1.15
CA ILE A 645 8.99 -15.23 0.19
C ILE A 645 9.88 -16.46 0.31
#